data_3b5843642587128e6281c6dc5da740ab
#
_entry.id   3b5843642587128e6281c6dc5da740ab
#
_cell.length_a   1.000
_cell.length_b   1.000
_cell.length_c   1.000
_cell.angle_alpha   90.00
_cell.angle_beta   90.00
_cell.angle_gamma   90.00
#
_symmetry.space_group_name_H-M   'P 1'
#
loop_
_entity.id
_entity.type
_entity.pdbx_description
1 polymer ?
#
loop_
_entity_poly.entity_id
_entity_poly.type
_entity_poly.pdbx_seq_one_letter_code
_entity_poly.pdbx_strand_id
1 'polypeptide(L)'
;MEKNLAKTYNPKDFEDRIYEMWETNGAFRAEVDKDKKPFTIVMPPPNITGQLHMGHALDQTLQDVLTRWKRMQGYSALWLPGSDHASIATEVKVVEKIRAEEGLEKEDLGREEFLKRAWAWKEEYGGRITRQCRKLGDSCDWSRERFTMDEGCNHAVKAAFIKLYEKGLIYKGNRLVNWCPQCGTSLSDAEVEHEDKNGKYWYFKYPAAAPTADFDGIVVATSRPETMFADEAIAVHPDDERYKEVIGRKVILPLVGKEIPIIADSYPDPEKGTGAVKITPAHDPNDFEVGQRAGLPVVSCINKDATMNELAGKYEGQDRYECRKNWVSDLEAAGYLVKTEEKVIPMGTCYRCHTIIEDMVSDQWFVKMEELAKPAIEVAKNGKLRHIPERFEKIYLHWLEGIKDWCVSRQLWWGHRIPAYYCEECGETVVSYDAPEKCPKCGCTHLKQDEDVLDTWFSSALWPFSTLGWPEKTPELDYFYPTDVLVTGYDIIFFWVVRMVFSGLEYMGEVPFHDVYIHGLVRDAQGRKMSKSLGNGIDPLEIIDKYGADALRFMLSTGITPGNDMRFTEDRLENSRNFANKLWNASRFVIMNLQDEEGEFKPLAKCCDDCCGGACANTTNFVNIPLKDEDKWMIKKVNDAIEYIDNAMERYDLALAGQRVYDLIWNEYCDWYIELVKPRLWGDDEEDKKVVRFVLVMCLKNMLKLLHPFMPFITEEIWGFLPHGDDEQGYLIAAEWPKTSASYIYPKAEKTVEMAMEAIKVIRNIKAEKNVAPSKKIKAIILAEGEKAETAKAGEAYLRNLANITEILFTDSKKDVPEDAVSAVIDGAEIYIPLDDLVDFAEELARLEKEQKRLEGEVKRSNGMLNNPGFVNKAPEAKIQAEKEKLAMYEDMLAKVSAQIEAIKTKLQ
;
A
#
# COMPACT_ATOMS: atom_id res chain seq x y z
N MET A 1 -16.57 30.74 20.24
CA MET A 1 -16.61 29.68 19.24
C MET A 1 -17.58 30.09 18.14
N GLU A 2 -17.22 29.80 16.90
CA GLU A 2 -18.20 29.94 15.81
C GLU A 2 -19.36 28.98 16.08
N LYS A 3 -20.60 29.48 15.96
CA LYS A 3 -21.82 28.70 16.28
C LYS A 3 -22.21 27.71 15.17
N ASN A 4 -21.64 27.81 13.97
CA ASN A 4 -21.99 26.99 12.81
C ASN A 4 -20.76 26.64 11.99
N LEU A 5 -20.81 25.50 11.29
CA LEU A 5 -19.83 25.11 10.27
C LEU A 5 -19.73 26.18 9.17
N ALA A 6 -18.51 26.44 8.69
CA ALA A 6 -18.26 27.34 7.57
C ALA A 6 -19.09 26.93 6.33
N LYS A 7 -19.44 27.90 5.49
CA LYS A 7 -20.25 27.65 4.28
C LYS A 7 -19.57 26.72 3.30
N THR A 8 -18.26 26.78 3.23
CA THR A 8 -17.44 26.00 2.29
C THR A 8 -16.49 25.09 3.08
N TYR A 9 -16.42 23.85 2.69
CA TYR A 9 -15.42 22.91 3.22
C TYR A 9 -14.02 23.32 2.78
N ASN A 10 -13.13 23.56 3.74
CA ASN A 10 -11.71 23.81 3.49
C ASN A 10 -10.88 23.14 4.61
N PRO A 11 -10.16 22.05 4.33
CA PRO A 11 -9.41 21.29 5.33
C PRO A 11 -8.31 22.13 6.02
N LYS A 12 -7.74 23.10 5.31
CA LYS A 12 -6.70 23.99 5.87
C LYS A 12 -7.15 24.83 7.08
N ASP A 13 -8.46 25.02 7.24
CA ASP A 13 -8.99 25.83 8.31
C ASP A 13 -8.96 25.12 9.67
N PHE A 14 -8.85 23.78 9.70
CA PHE A 14 -9.01 23.01 10.92
C PHE A 14 -8.01 21.85 11.11
N GLU A 15 -7.38 21.29 10.06
CA GLU A 15 -6.51 20.10 10.20
C GLU A 15 -5.36 20.33 11.19
N ASP A 16 -4.61 21.43 11.07
CA ASP A 16 -3.48 21.72 11.96
C ASP A 16 -3.93 21.94 13.41
N ARG A 17 -5.02 22.69 13.60
CA ARG A 17 -5.59 22.98 14.91
C ARG A 17 -6.09 21.72 15.62
N ILE A 18 -6.73 20.82 14.88
CA ILE A 18 -7.24 19.56 15.43
C ILE A 18 -6.06 18.67 15.82
N TYR A 19 -5.04 18.55 14.97
CA TYR A 19 -3.88 17.71 15.29
C TYR A 19 -3.15 18.22 16.55
N GLU A 20 -2.91 19.52 16.65
CA GLU A 20 -2.30 20.14 17.83
C GLU A 20 -3.15 19.91 19.10
N MET A 21 -4.47 20.00 18.97
CA MET A 21 -5.41 19.71 20.05
C MET A 21 -5.28 18.25 20.53
N TRP A 22 -5.25 17.27 19.64
CA TRP A 22 -5.10 15.85 20.00
C TRP A 22 -3.77 15.59 20.69
N GLU A 23 -2.67 16.10 20.15
CA GLU A 23 -1.33 15.91 20.70
C GLU A 23 -1.19 16.56 22.08
N THR A 24 -1.65 17.81 22.24
CA THR A 24 -1.60 18.57 23.50
C THR A 24 -2.42 17.89 24.60
N ASN A 25 -3.59 17.34 24.27
CA ASN A 25 -4.45 16.63 25.22
C ASN A 25 -4.04 15.18 25.47
N GLY A 26 -2.95 14.71 24.85
CA GLY A 26 -2.45 13.35 25.03
C GLY A 26 -3.37 12.26 24.46
N ALA A 27 -4.20 12.58 23.46
CA ALA A 27 -5.17 11.64 22.86
C ALA A 27 -4.52 10.40 22.24
N PHE A 28 -3.23 10.46 21.93
CA PHE A 28 -2.48 9.37 21.31
C PHE A 28 -1.72 8.48 22.30
N ARG A 29 -1.64 8.88 23.56
CA ARG A 29 -0.87 8.17 24.58
C ARG A 29 -1.52 6.85 24.94
N ALA A 30 -0.69 5.83 25.04
CA ALA A 30 -1.10 4.52 25.52
C ALA A 30 -0.47 4.25 26.90
N GLU A 31 -1.29 3.94 27.86
CA GLU A 31 -0.87 3.68 29.24
C GLU A 31 -0.90 2.17 29.52
N VAL A 32 0.01 1.73 30.40
CA VAL A 32 -0.05 0.38 30.98
C VAL A 32 -1.23 0.32 31.95
N ASP A 33 -2.36 -0.15 31.46
CA ASP A 33 -3.63 -0.22 32.20
C ASP A 33 -4.14 -1.67 32.20
N LYS A 34 -4.04 -2.36 33.35
CA LYS A 34 -4.43 -3.77 33.48
C LYS A 34 -5.93 -4.03 33.36
N ASP A 35 -6.74 -2.98 33.45
CA ASP A 35 -8.19 -3.08 33.27
C ASP A 35 -8.60 -3.01 31.79
N LYS A 36 -7.66 -2.62 30.91
CA LYS A 36 -7.83 -2.58 29.46
C LYS A 36 -7.02 -3.66 28.77
N LYS A 37 -7.48 -4.08 27.60
CA LYS A 37 -6.68 -4.94 26.73
C LYS A 37 -5.69 -4.07 25.96
N PRO A 38 -4.42 -4.49 25.82
CA PRO A 38 -3.49 -3.81 24.92
C PRO A 38 -3.90 -4.07 23.46
N PHE A 39 -3.58 -3.12 22.58
CA PHE A 39 -3.49 -3.30 21.15
C PHE A 39 -2.25 -2.54 20.66
N THR A 40 -1.31 -3.23 20.09
CA THR A 40 0.01 -2.66 19.78
C THR A 40 0.36 -2.83 18.32
N ILE A 41 0.74 -1.73 17.68
CA ILE A 41 1.41 -1.71 16.39
C ILE A 41 2.76 -1.01 16.56
N VAL A 42 3.83 -1.62 16.05
CA VAL A 42 5.10 -0.93 15.86
C VAL A 42 5.20 -0.46 14.42
N MET A 43 5.38 0.84 14.23
CA MET A 43 5.50 1.41 12.88
C MET A 43 6.75 0.85 12.19
N PRO A 44 6.66 0.42 10.93
CA PRO A 44 7.85 0.21 10.11
C PRO A 44 8.67 1.50 10.09
N PRO A 45 9.85 1.53 10.73
CA PRO A 45 10.56 2.79 10.93
C PRO A 45 11.08 3.32 9.59
N PRO A 46 10.62 4.50 9.11
CA PRO A 46 11.10 5.04 7.85
C PRO A 46 12.60 5.33 7.88
N ASN A 47 13.27 5.01 6.79
CA ASN A 47 14.68 5.30 6.58
C ASN A 47 14.93 6.81 6.50
N ILE A 48 15.91 7.33 7.23
CA ILE A 48 16.28 8.77 7.20
C ILE A 48 17.02 9.17 5.91
N THR A 49 16.71 8.55 4.79
CA THR A 49 17.33 8.81 3.47
C THR A 49 16.68 9.93 2.68
N GLY A 50 15.62 10.53 3.20
CA GLY A 50 14.87 11.62 2.60
C GLY A 50 13.44 11.70 3.09
N GLN A 51 12.58 12.40 2.33
CA GLN A 51 11.17 12.55 2.64
C GLN A 51 10.35 11.28 2.39
N LEU A 52 9.21 11.16 3.08
CA LEU A 52 8.22 10.11 2.84
C LEU A 52 7.65 10.22 1.41
N HIS A 53 7.17 9.09 0.90
CA HIS A 53 6.46 8.98 -0.38
C HIS A 53 5.11 8.28 -0.19
N MET A 54 4.30 8.18 -1.25
CA MET A 54 2.96 7.60 -1.19
C MET A 54 2.89 6.18 -0.61
N GLY A 55 3.95 5.37 -0.75
CA GLY A 55 4.01 4.04 -0.13
C GLY A 55 4.00 4.11 1.40
N HIS A 56 4.73 5.06 1.99
CA HIS A 56 4.69 5.30 3.43
C HIS A 56 3.32 5.84 3.88
N ALA A 57 2.73 6.78 3.11
CA ALA A 57 1.41 7.29 3.43
C ALA A 57 0.34 6.20 3.42
N LEU A 58 0.43 5.22 2.50
CA LEU A 58 -0.44 4.04 2.50
C LEU A 58 -0.25 3.21 3.76
N ASP A 59 1.00 2.79 4.03
CA ASP A 59 1.36 1.94 5.17
C ASP A 59 0.90 2.57 6.50
N GLN A 60 1.21 3.85 6.71
CA GLN A 60 0.82 4.60 7.91
C GLN A 60 -0.70 4.77 8.03
N THR A 61 -1.40 5.07 6.91
CA THR A 61 -2.86 5.20 6.93
C THR A 61 -3.54 3.91 7.38
N LEU A 62 -3.08 2.74 6.89
CA LEU A 62 -3.66 1.44 7.28
C LEU A 62 -3.46 1.16 8.77
N GLN A 63 -2.27 1.43 9.30
CA GLN A 63 -1.96 1.30 10.73
C GLN A 63 -2.82 2.23 11.58
N ASP A 64 -2.96 3.49 11.18
CA ASP A 64 -3.75 4.48 11.92
C ASP A 64 -5.23 4.15 11.95
N VAL A 65 -5.79 3.65 10.84
CA VAL A 65 -7.19 3.17 10.80
C VAL A 65 -7.43 2.09 11.87
N LEU A 66 -6.55 1.10 11.95
CA LEU A 66 -6.66 0.01 12.94
C LEU A 66 -6.47 0.54 14.37
N THR A 67 -5.50 1.41 14.59
CA THR A 67 -5.20 1.99 15.89
C THR A 67 -6.36 2.83 16.42
N ARG A 68 -6.94 3.72 15.59
CA ARG A 68 -8.09 4.54 15.97
C ARG A 68 -9.31 3.70 16.26
N TRP A 69 -9.58 2.69 15.43
CA TRP A 69 -10.67 1.75 15.64
C TRP A 69 -10.57 1.04 17.01
N LYS A 70 -9.40 0.46 17.32
CA LYS A 70 -9.18 -0.25 18.60
C LYS A 70 -9.19 0.71 19.80
N ARG A 71 -8.68 1.93 19.66
CA ARG A 71 -8.76 2.98 20.69
C ARG A 71 -10.21 3.30 21.02
N MET A 72 -11.07 3.49 20.02
CA MET A 72 -12.49 3.73 20.19
C MET A 72 -13.24 2.52 20.78
N GLN A 73 -12.72 1.29 20.57
CA GLN A 73 -13.21 0.08 21.23
C GLN A 73 -12.78 -0.05 22.70
N GLY A 74 -12.01 0.90 23.23
CA GLY A 74 -11.59 0.95 24.63
C GLY A 74 -10.29 0.21 24.93
N TYR A 75 -9.54 -0.23 23.91
CA TYR A 75 -8.20 -0.81 24.12
C TYR A 75 -7.20 0.27 24.56
N SER A 76 -6.15 -0.14 25.31
CA SER A 76 -4.94 0.66 25.42
C SER A 76 -4.16 0.48 24.12
N ALA A 77 -4.42 1.37 23.15
CA ALA A 77 -3.91 1.23 21.78
C ALA A 77 -2.60 2.00 21.62
N LEU A 78 -1.49 1.27 21.55
CA LEU A 78 -0.16 1.79 21.29
C LEU A 78 0.19 1.69 19.82
N TRP A 79 0.37 2.81 19.14
CA TRP A 79 1.07 2.89 17.88
C TRP A 79 2.41 3.57 18.09
N LEU A 80 3.48 2.75 18.12
CA LEU A 80 4.82 3.19 18.45
C LEU A 80 5.54 3.70 17.20
N PRO A 81 5.89 5.01 17.13
CA PRO A 81 6.61 5.59 16.01
C PRO A 81 8.12 5.46 16.14
N GLY A 82 8.82 5.58 15.04
CA GLY A 82 10.26 5.70 15.04
C GLY A 82 10.85 5.86 13.66
N SER A 83 12.19 5.87 13.58
CA SER A 83 12.93 5.96 12.33
C SER A 83 14.15 5.04 12.33
N ASP A 84 14.55 4.60 11.12
CA ASP A 84 15.70 3.71 10.93
C ASP A 84 16.91 4.49 10.42
N HIS A 85 18.09 4.17 10.96
CA HIS A 85 19.36 4.77 10.57
C HIS A 85 19.80 4.35 9.15
N ALA A 86 19.30 3.21 8.65
CA ALA A 86 19.44 2.73 7.27
C ALA A 86 20.88 2.66 6.76
N SER A 87 21.82 2.27 7.61
CA SER A 87 23.25 2.01 7.33
C SER A 87 23.79 2.48 5.96
N ILE A 88 23.87 1.58 4.97
CA ILE A 88 24.38 1.84 3.61
C ILE A 88 23.67 3.02 2.95
N ALA A 89 22.32 3.02 3.05
CA ALA A 89 21.52 4.01 2.31
C ALA A 89 21.75 5.43 2.79
N THR A 90 21.91 5.62 4.11
CA THR A 90 22.18 6.92 4.71
C THR A 90 23.63 7.32 4.49
N GLU A 91 24.59 6.40 4.65
CA GLU A 91 25.99 6.69 4.41
C GLU A 91 26.23 7.20 2.98
N VAL A 92 25.66 6.52 1.97
CA VAL A 92 25.74 6.96 0.57
C VAL A 92 25.19 8.38 0.39
N LYS A 93 24.05 8.72 1.02
CA LYS A 93 23.47 10.07 0.92
C LYS A 93 24.30 11.14 1.60
N VAL A 94 24.89 10.83 2.74
CA VAL A 94 25.81 11.75 3.45
C VAL A 94 27.09 11.98 2.62
N VAL A 95 27.67 10.91 2.05
CA VAL A 95 28.83 11.02 1.14
C VAL A 95 28.49 11.86 -0.09
N GLU A 96 27.35 11.62 -0.74
CA GLU A 96 26.90 12.43 -1.90
C GLU A 96 26.80 13.93 -1.53
N LYS A 97 26.25 14.25 -0.33
CA LYS A 97 26.13 15.63 0.16
C LYS A 97 27.51 16.25 0.40
N ILE A 98 28.42 15.52 1.06
CA ILE A 98 29.79 15.98 1.32
C ILE A 98 30.54 16.29 0.01
N ARG A 99 30.45 15.39 -0.97
CA ARG A 99 31.02 15.62 -2.30
C ARG A 99 30.47 16.86 -2.98
N ALA A 100 29.15 17.04 -2.92
CA ALA A 100 28.49 18.16 -3.59
C ALA A 100 28.75 19.50 -2.93
N GLU A 101 28.80 19.56 -1.60
CA GLU A 101 28.92 20.80 -0.84
C GLU A 101 30.36 21.15 -0.45
N GLU A 102 31.20 20.13 -0.14
CA GLU A 102 32.55 20.32 0.38
C GLU A 102 33.66 19.89 -0.61
N GLY A 103 33.31 19.08 -1.63
CA GLY A 103 34.29 18.52 -2.59
C GLY A 103 35.27 17.51 -1.99
N LEU A 104 34.88 16.86 -0.86
CA LEU A 104 35.69 15.93 -0.10
C LEU A 104 35.11 14.50 -0.17
N GLU A 105 35.96 13.51 0.05
CA GLU A 105 35.57 12.12 0.29
C GLU A 105 35.48 11.87 1.82
N LYS A 106 34.80 10.81 2.25
CA LYS A 106 34.69 10.48 3.68
C LYS A 106 36.05 10.18 4.30
N GLU A 107 36.96 9.58 3.54
CA GLU A 107 38.31 9.26 3.96
C GLU A 107 39.16 10.50 4.27
N ASP A 108 38.94 11.63 3.55
CA ASP A 108 39.61 12.90 3.80
C ASP A 108 39.21 13.51 5.16
N LEU A 109 37.97 13.23 5.61
CA LEU A 109 37.43 13.72 6.88
C LEU A 109 37.84 12.84 8.08
N GLY A 110 37.97 11.55 7.86
CA GLY A 110 38.09 10.58 8.93
C GLY A 110 36.73 10.28 9.62
N ARG A 111 36.71 9.16 10.36
CA ARG A 111 35.45 8.59 10.93
C ARG A 111 34.68 9.56 11.85
N GLU A 112 35.38 10.27 12.73
CA GLU A 112 34.72 11.15 13.71
C GLU A 112 34.01 12.34 13.06
N GLU A 113 34.68 13.00 12.12
CA GLU A 113 34.09 14.17 11.41
C GLU A 113 32.99 13.73 10.43
N PHE A 114 33.10 12.57 9.82
CA PHE A 114 32.04 11.97 9.03
C PHE A 114 30.79 11.69 9.89
N LEU A 115 30.95 11.05 11.06
CA LEU A 115 29.83 10.74 11.96
C LEU A 115 29.11 12.00 12.44
N LYS A 116 29.80 13.11 12.69
CA LYS A 116 29.15 14.38 13.03
C LYS A 116 28.19 14.84 11.92
N ARG A 117 28.59 14.71 10.66
CA ARG A 117 27.74 15.04 9.51
C ARG A 117 26.58 14.08 9.36
N ALA A 118 26.78 12.80 9.61
CA ALA A 118 25.72 11.79 9.60
C ALA A 118 24.66 12.04 10.69
N TRP A 119 25.09 12.43 11.89
CA TRP A 119 24.15 12.83 12.95
C TRP A 119 23.40 14.12 12.63
N ALA A 120 24.05 15.12 12.01
CA ALA A 120 23.37 16.33 11.54
C ALA A 120 22.33 16.01 10.45
N TRP A 121 22.65 15.08 9.56
CA TRP A 121 21.70 14.54 8.56
C TRP A 121 20.48 13.92 9.24
N LYS A 122 20.68 13.09 10.27
CA LYS A 122 19.58 12.45 11.05
C LYS A 122 18.66 13.51 11.65
N GLU A 123 19.19 14.58 12.25
CA GLU A 123 18.35 15.63 12.84
C GLU A 123 17.52 16.36 11.76
N GLU A 124 18.11 16.64 10.58
CA GLU A 124 17.42 17.31 9.48
C GLU A 124 16.26 16.46 8.93
N TYR A 125 16.55 15.22 8.56
CA TYR A 125 15.58 14.37 7.85
C TYR A 125 14.61 13.63 8.79
N GLY A 126 15.04 13.26 9.99
CA GLY A 126 14.15 12.71 11.03
C GLY A 126 13.04 13.69 11.38
N GLY A 127 13.39 14.95 11.66
CA GLY A 127 12.40 15.99 11.94
C GLY A 127 11.45 16.30 10.77
N ARG A 128 11.90 16.10 9.53
CA ARG A 128 11.04 16.25 8.35
C ARG A 128 10.02 15.09 8.24
N ILE A 129 10.46 13.85 8.45
CA ILE A 129 9.61 12.66 8.46
C ILE A 129 8.50 12.80 9.49
N THR A 130 8.85 13.16 10.72
CA THR A 130 7.89 13.32 11.82
C THR A 130 6.85 14.41 11.50
N ARG A 131 7.23 15.51 10.84
CA ARG A 131 6.27 16.52 10.37
C ARG A 131 5.32 15.99 9.30
N GLN A 132 5.82 15.15 8.37
CA GLN A 132 4.98 14.54 7.34
C GLN A 132 3.95 13.60 7.95
N CYS A 133 4.32 12.77 8.94
CA CYS A 133 3.41 11.90 9.67
C CYS A 133 2.30 12.71 10.38
N ARG A 134 2.67 13.82 11.07
CA ARG A 134 1.69 14.70 11.72
C ARG A 134 0.71 15.30 10.73
N LYS A 135 1.18 15.72 9.57
CA LYS A 135 0.32 16.26 8.50
C LYS A 135 -0.61 15.22 7.88
N LEU A 136 -0.19 13.95 7.84
CA LEU A 136 -1.05 12.84 7.43
C LEU A 136 -2.12 12.52 8.47
N GLY A 137 -1.94 12.96 9.72
CA GLY A 137 -2.86 12.70 10.81
C GLY A 137 -2.56 11.44 11.61
N ASP A 138 -1.33 10.97 11.59
CA ASP A 138 -0.92 9.75 12.29
C ASP A 138 -1.09 9.90 13.80
N SER A 139 -1.87 9.00 14.43
CA SER A 139 -2.16 9.05 15.87
C SER A 139 -1.17 8.24 16.71
N CYS A 140 0.13 8.43 16.40
CA CYS A 140 1.23 7.79 17.10
C CYS A 140 1.42 8.33 18.52
N ASP A 141 1.86 7.48 19.44
CA ASP A 141 2.37 7.94 20.73
C ASP A 141 3.75 8.58 20.60
N TRP A 142 3.79 9.87 20.24
CA TRP A 142 5.03 10.62 20.01
C TRP A 142 5.92 10.74 21.26
N SER A 143 5.39 10.52 22.45
CA SER A 143 6.18 10.49 23.69
C SER A 143 7.11 9.26 23.75
N ARG A 144 6.85 8.27 22.92
CA ARG A 144 7.59 7.00 22.78
C ARG A 144 8.34 6.88 21.45
N GLU A 145 8.54 8.01 20.71
CA GLU A 145 9.30 7.99 19.46
C GLU A 145 10.70 7.41 19.66
N ARG A 146 11.11 6.48 18.81
CA ARG A 146 12.38 5.78 18.88
C ARG A 146 13.21 5.97 17.61
N PHE A 147 14.51 5.82 17.77
CA PHE A 147 15.45 5.75 16.67
C PHE A 147 16.30 4.49 16.81
N THR A 148 16.49 3.73 15.73
CA THR A 148 17.19 2.43 15.79
C THR A 148 18.61 2.52 16.37
N MET A 149 19.25 3.70 16.38
CA MET A 149 20.55 3.96 17.02
C MET A 149 20.46 4.77 18.31
N ASP A 150 19.29 4.94 18.92
CA ASP A 150 19.21 5.54 20.26
C ASP A 150 19.90 4.65 21.30
N GLU A 151 20.14 5.18 22.49
CA GLU A 151 20.88 4.50 23.55
C GLU A 151 20.27 3.14 23.90
N GLY A 152 18.94 3.06 24.07
CA GLY A 152 18.24 1.84 24.43
C GLY A 152 18.27 0.79 23.31
N CYS A 153 18.01 1.21 22.06
CA CYS A 153 18.12 0.30 20.92
C CYS A 153 19.55 -0.17 20.67
N ASN A 154 20.54 0.71 20.87
CA ASN A 154 21.96 0.32 20.74
C ASN A 154 22.36 -0.68 21.85
N HIS A 155 21.85 -0.52 23.08
CA HIS A 155 22.05 -1.47 24.17
C HIS A 155 21.43 -2.83 23.82
N ALA A 156 20.21 -2.84 23.30
CA ALA A 156 19.54 -4.06 22.82
C ALA A 156 20.33 -4.78 21.72
N VAL A 157 20.86 -4.04 20.74
CA VAL A 157 21.68 -4.62 19.66
C VAL A 157 22.93 -5.31 20.23
N LYS A 158 23.64 -4.68 21.16
CA LYS A 158 24.80 -5.29 21.84
C LYS A 158 24.38 -6.55 22.60
N ALA A 159 23.26 -6.50 23.34
CA ALA A 159 22.73 -7.66 24.07
C ALA A 159 22.42 -8.84 23.13
N ALA A 160 21.79 -8.55 22.00
CA ALA A 160 21.47 -9.57 21.01
C ALA A 160 22.72 -10.23 20.42
N PHE A 161 23.71 -9.40 20.05
CA PHE A 161 24.99 -9.90 19.51
C PHE A 161 25.71 -10.80 20.53
N ILE A 162 25.83 -10.36 21.79
CA ILE A 162 26.50 -11.11 22.87
C ILE A 162 25.80 -12.44 23.09
N LYS A 163 24.45 -12.45 23.20
CA LYS A 163 23.69 -13.70 23.39
C LYS A 163 23.86 -14.70 22.25
N LEU A 164 23.88 -14.24 20.99
CA LEU A 164 24.16 -15.11 19.85
C LEU A 164 25.60 -15.66 19.88
N TYR A 165 26.55 -14.83 20.29
CA TYR A 165 27.94 -15.24 20.40
C TYR A 165 28.14 -16.31 21.49
N GLU A 166 27.58 -16.12 22.66
CA GLU A 166 27.59 -17.08 23.78
C GLU A 166 26.96 -18.43 23.40
N LYS A 167 25.92 -18.43 22.58
CA LYS A 167 25.28 -19.63 22.03
C LYS A 167 26.03 -20.24 20.85
N GLY A 168 27.08 -19.60 20.35
CA GLY A 168 27.80 -20.02 19.15
C GLY A 168 26.97 -19.90 17.85
N LEU A 169 25.92 -19.08 17.86
CA LEU A 169 25.06 -18.80 16.71
C LEU A 169 25.56 -17.65 15.85
N ILE A 170 26.49 -16.83 16.37
CA ILE A 170 27.22 -15.84 15.56
C ILE A 170 28.71 -16.14 15.60
N TYR A 171 29.35 -16.04 14.48
CA TYR A 171 30.77 -16.36 14.34
C TYR A 171 31.45 -15.50 13.27
N LYS A 172 32.78 -15.32 13.40
CA LYS A 172 33.61 -14.70 12.36
C LYS A 172 34.21 -15.79 11.47
N GLY A 173 34.11 -15.63 10.17
CA GLY A 173 34.63 -16.63 9.23
C GLY A 173 35.01 -16.01 7.90
N ASN A 174 35.99 -16.67 7.27
CA ASN A 174 36.45 -16.36 5.92
C ASN A 174 35.57 -17.11 4.92
N ARG A 175 34.67 -16.39 4.24
CA ARG A 175 33.69 -16.96 3.30
C ARG A 175 33.54 -16.07 2.06
N LEU A 176 33.00 -16.67 1.02
CA LEU A 176 32.58 -15.92 -0.17
C LEU A 176 31.34 -15.08 0.17
N VAL A 177 31.38 -13.78 -0.14
CA VAL A 177 30.33 -12.81 0.10
C VAL A 177 30.07 -11.98 -1.15
N ASN A 178 28.84 -11.49 -1.29
CA ASN A 178 28.51 -10.47 -2.28
C ASN A 178 29.18 -9.15 -1.86
N TRP A 179 29.99 -8.57 -2.72
CA TRP A 179 30.69 -7.32 -2.47
C TRP A 179 30.27 -6.24 -3.45
N CYS A 180 29.90 -5.06 -2.95
CA CYS A 180 29.68 -3.90 -3.80
C CYS A 180 30.93 -3.03 -3.85
N PRO A 181 31.64 -2.96 -5.01
CA PRO A 181 32.87 -2.17 -5.11
C PRO A 181 32.63 -0.65 -5.02
N GLN A 182 31.43 -0.18 -5.42
CA GLN A 182 31.07 1.23 -5.36
C GLN A 182 30.73 1.68 -3.94
N CYS A 183 30.02 0.84 -3.16
CA CYS A 183 29.67 1.13 -1.76
C CYS A 183 30.80 0.72 -0.81
N GLY A 184 31.79 -0.07 -1.25
CA GLY A 184 32.93 -0.53 -0.47
C GLY A 184 32.56 -1.48 0.67
N THR A 185 31.47 -2.25 0.54
CA THR A 185 30.95 -3.11 1.62
C THR A 185 30.36 -4.42 1.10
N SER A 186 30.32 -5.42 2.00
CA SER A 186 29.59 -6.67 1.80
C SER A 186 28.08 -6.45 1.80
N LEU A 187 27.37 -7.30 1.08
CA LEU A 187 25.92 -7.34 0.98
C LEU A 187 25.42 -8.73 1.39
N SER A 188 24.23 -8.81 1.98
CA SER A 188 23.52 -10.08 2.15
C SER A 188 22.88 -10.51 0.82
N ASP A 189 22.51 -11.80 0.68
CA ASP A 189 21.87 -12.31 -0.54
C ASP A 189 20.58 -11.55 -0.91
N ALA A 190 19.84 -11.10 0.10
CA ALA A 190 18.64 -10.32 -0.09
C ALA A 190 18.88 -8.90 -0.68
N GLU A 191 20.08 -8.35 -0.52
CA GLU A 191 20.46 -7.01 -1.00
C GLU A 191 21.01 -7.03 -2.44
N VAL A 192 20.98 -8.19 -3.09
CA VAL A 192 21.39 -8.37 -4.48
C VAL A 192 20.16 -8.49 -5.37
N GLU A 193 20.00 -7.56 -6.29
CA GLU A 193 18.97 -7.61 -7.33
C GLU A 193 19.57 -8.24 -8.60
N HIS A 194 18.79 -9.09 -9.29
CA HIS A 194 19.23 -9.69 -10.53
C HIS A 194 18.62 -8.99 -11.73
N GLU A 195 19.47 -8.49 -12.63
CA GLU A 195 19.08 -7.81 -13.86
C GLU A 195 19.57 -8.60 -15.08
N ASP A 196 18.69 -8.83 -16.03
CA ASP A 196 19.05 -9.44 -17.31
C ASP A 196 19.81 -8.43 -18.17
N LYS A 197 21.10 -8.69 -18.43
CA LYS A 197 21.97 -7.83 -19.26
C LYS A 197 22.49 -8.60 -20.49
N ASN A 198 22.63 -7.89 -21.59
CA ASN A 198 23.29 -8.43 -22.77
C ASN A 198 24.76 -8.66 -22.45
N GLY A 199 25.19 -9.89 -22.51
CA GLY A 199 26.55 -10.33 -22.23
C GLY A 199 27.07 -11.25 -23.31
N LYS A 200 28.24 -11.82 -23.06
CA LYS A 200 28.90 -12.75 -23.98
C LYS A 200 29.42 -13.93 -23.22
N TYR A 201 29.46 -15.08 -23.87
CA TYR A 201 30.27 -16.24 -23.47
C TYR A 201 31.44 -16.34 -24.43
N TRP A 202 32.64 -16.42 -23.86
CA TRP A 202 33.86 -16.65 -24.59
C TRP A 202 34.34 -18.06 -24.35
N TYR A 203 34.70 -18.77 -25.42
CA TYR A 203 35.19 -20.15 -25.37
C TYR A 203 36.68 -20.14 -25.56
N PHE A 204 37.46 -20.53 -24.53
CA PHE A 204 38.93 -20.54 -24.55
C PHE A 204 39.46 -21.94 -24.48
N LYS A 205 40.50 -22.24 -25.27
CA LYS A 205 41.24 -23.48 -25.20
C LYS A 205 42.36 -23.38 -24.17
N TYR A 206 42.34 -24.29 -23.20
CA TYR A 206 43.38 -24.49 -22.23
C TYR A 206 44.25 -25.64 -22.76
N PRO A 207 45.54 -25.39 -23.17
CA PRO A 207 46.41 -26.41 -23.72
C PRO A 207 46.77 -27.47 -22.67
N ALA A 208 46.94 -28.70 -23.11
CA ALA A 208 47.42 -29.75 -22.23
C ALA A 208 48.88 -29.47 -21.75
N ALA A 209 49.16 -29.66 -20.44
CA ALA A 209 50.54 -29.51 -19.94
C ALA A 209 51.48 -30.60 -20.48
N ALA A 210 50.90 -31.78 -20.79
CA ALA A 210 51.56 -32.89 -21.49
C ALA A 210 50.65 -33.37 -22.63
N PRO A 211 50.80 -32.77 -23.84
CA PRO A 211 49.97 -33.13 -25.00
C PRO A 211 50.21 -34.59 -25.42
N THR A 212 49.15 -35.28 -25.84
CA THR A 212 49.18 -36.61 -26.42
C THR A 212 48.42 -36.57 -27.77
N ALA A 213 48.52 -37.65 -28.55
CA ALA A 213 47.75 -37.73 -29.81
C ALA A 213 46.23 -37.57 -29.64
N ASP A 214 45.70 -37.96 -28.47
CA ASP A 214 44.27 -37.98 -28.16
C ASP A 214 43.86 -36.79 -27.26
N PHE A 215 44.78 -35.99 -26.73
CA PHE A 215 44.49 -34.84 -25.85
C PHE A 215 45.51 -33.71 -26.03
N ASP A 216 45.08 -32.64 -26.66
CA ASP A 216 45.88 -31.41 -26.87
C ASP A 216 45.41 -30.21 -25.99
N GLY A 217 44.34 -30.45 -25.20
CA GLY A 217 43.79 -29.44 -24.29
C GLY A 217 42.28 -29.55 -24.15
N ILE A 218 41.70 -28.64 -23.37
CA ILE A 218 40.25 -28.60 -23.10
C ILE A 218 39.70 -27.20 -23.39
N VAL A 219 38.45 -27.12 -23.87
CA VAL A 219 37.78 -25.85 -24.14
C VAL A 219 36.74 -25.57 -23.03
N VAL A 220 36.83 -24.40 -22.44
CA VAL A 220 35.85 -23.94 -21.43
C VAL A 220 35.16 -22.69 -21.90
N ALA A 221 33.89 -22.51 -21.46
CA ALA A 221 33.11 -21.31 -21.71
C ALA A 221 32.99 -20.46 -20.45
N THR A 222 33.26 -19.16 -20.55
CA THR A 222 33.08 -18.25 -19.40
C THR A 222 32.46 -16.94 -19.82
N SER A 223 31.66 -16.37 -18.95
CA SER A 223 31.13 -14.97 -19.06
C SER A 223 32.06 -13.96 -18.38
N ARG A 224 33.06 -14.42 -17.61
CA ARG A 224 33.96 -13.60 -16.80
C ARG A 224 35.46 -13.93 -17.08
N PRO A 225 35.97 -13.60 -18.29
CA PRO A 225 37.38 -13.87 -18.65
C PRO A 225 38.39 -13.22 -17.70
N GLU A 226 38.09 -12.09 -17.09
CA GLU A 226 38.92 -11.37 -16.13
C GLU A 226 39.23 -12.18 -14.86
N THR A 227 38.44 -13.19 -14.52
CA THR A 227 38.70 -14.04 -13.34
C THR A 227 39.65 -15.20 -13.64
N MET A 228 40.00 -15.45 -14.93
CA MET A 228 40.88 -16.56 -15.32
C MET A 228 42.25 -16.54 -14.65
N PHE A 229 42.77 -15.37 -14.27
CA PHE A 229 44.06 -15.28 -13.54
C PHE A 229 44.09 -16.05 -12.22
N ALA A 230 42.90 -16.30 -11.66
CA ALA A 230 42.71 -17.03 -10.39
C ALA A 230 42.10 -18.43 -10.56
N ASP A 231 42.13 -18.99 -11.77
CA ASP A 231 41.69 -20.37 -12.00
C ASP A 231 42.58 -21.38 -11.29
N GLU A 232 41.98 -22.34 -10.58
CA GLU A 232 42.66 -23.37 -9.80
C GLU A 232 42.44 -24.78 -10.34
N ALA A 233 41.38 -25.00 -11.12
CA ALA A 233 41.09 -26.29 -11.76
C ALA A 233 40.13 -26.12 -12.95
N ILE A 234 40.03 -27.18 -13.77
CA ILE A 234 38.89 -27.41 -14.65
C ILE A 234 38.07 -28.58 -14.10
N ALA A 235 36.79 -28.39 -13.86
CA ALA A 235 35.89 -29.47 -13.43
C ALA A 235 35.15 -30.05 -14.62
N VAL A 236 34.97 -31.38 -14.62
CA VAL A 236 34.14 -32.14 -15.58
C VAL A 236 33.30 -33.15 -14.82
N HIS A 237 32.14 -33.48 -15.38
CA HIS A 237 31.24 -34.47 -14.75
C HIS A 237 31.89 -35.88 -14.82
N PRO A 238 31.92 -36.68 -13.73
CA PRO A 238 32.57 -38.01 -13.73
C PRO A 238 32.00 -38.98 -14.74
N ASP A 239 30.72 -38.81 -15.10
CA ASP A 239 30.02 -39.68 -16.08
C ASP A 239 30.10 -39.15 -17.50
N ASP A 240 30.74 -38.01 -17.78
CA ASP A 240 30.92 -37.49 -19.12
C ASP A 240 32.02 -38.27 -19.87
N GLU A 241 31.58 -39.10 -20.80
CA GLU A 241 32.46 -39.95 -21.59
C GLU A 241 33.53 -39.18 -22.36
N ARG A 242 33.31 -37.92 -22.70
CA ARG A 242 34.25 -37.05 -23.42
C ARG A 242 35.50 -36.76 -22.63
N TYR A 243 35.39 -36.77 -21.29
CA TYR A 243 36.45 -36.30 -20.39
C TYR A 243 36.97 -37.35 -19.40
N LYS A 244 36.39 -38.55 -19.34
CA LYS A 244 36.79 -39.62 -18.39
C LYS A 244 38.28 -39.90 -18.40
N GLU A 245 38.90 -39.99 -19.58
CA GLU A 245 40.31 -40.33 -19.77
C GLU A 245 41.30 -39.18 -19.43
N VAL A 246 40.76 -37.96 -19.25
CA VAL A 246 41.58 -36.78 -18.99
C VAL A 246 41.49 -36.29 -17.54
N ILE A 247 40.62 -36.89 -16.73
CA ILE A 247 40.52 -36.61 -15.28
C ILE A 247 41.88 -36.91 -14.62
N GLY A 248 42.38 -35.98 -13.81
CA GLY A 248 43.68 -36.07 -13.16
C GLY A 248 44.85 -35.54 -14.01
N ARG A 249 44.65 -35.30 -15.34
CA ARG A 249 45.65 -34.60 -16.16
C ARG A 249 45.68 -33.11 -15.81
N LYS A 250 46.70 -32.39 -16.29
CA LYS A 250 46.86 -30.96 -16.13
C LYS A 250 46.77 -30.23 -17.46
N VAL A 251 46.25 -29.03 -17.37
CA VAL A 251 46.22 -28.05 -18.46
C VAL A 251 46.96 -26.80 -18.04
N ILE A 252 47.35 -25.98 -19.02
CA ILE A 252 48.06 -24.71 -18.82
C ILE A 252 47.06 -23.59 -18.95
N LEU A 253 47.01 -22.70 -17.97
CA LEU A 253 46.25 -21.46 -18.04
C LEU A 253 46.84 -20.58 -19.17
N PRO A 254 46.06 -20.24 -20.23
CA PRO A 254 46.56 -19.53 -21.41
C PRO A 254 47.27 -18.23 -21.03
N LEU A 255 48.39 -17.92 -21.66
CA LEU A 255 49.26 -16.76 -21.46
C LEU A 255 49.80 -16.56 -20.03
N VAL A 256 49.20 -17.14 -19.00
CA VAL A 256 49.70 -17.08 -17.60
C VAL A 256 50.77 -18.16 -17.36
N GLY A 257 50.61 -19.35 -17.96
CA GLY A 257 51.55 -20.45 -17.86
C GLY A 257 51.40 -21.31 -16.60
N LYS A 258 50.42 -21.07 -15.74
CA LYS A 258 50.13 -21.86 -14.53
C LYS A 258 49.50 -23.20 -14.94
N GLU A 259 50.07 -24.30 -14.39
CA GLU A 259 49.43 -25.62 -14.52
C GLU A 259 48.32 -25.81 -13.51
N ILE A 260 47.11 -26.21 -13.98
CA ILE A 260 45.96 -26.54 -13.15
C ILE A 260 45.42 -27.93 -13.49
N PRO A 261 44.87 -28.68 -12.50
CA PRO A 261 44.34 -30.02 -12.71
C PRO A 261 42.96 -30.02 -13.35
N ILE A 262 42.64 -31.12 -14.06
CA ILE A 262 41.28 -31.47 -14.44
C ILE A 262 40.73 -32.40 -13.34
N ILE A 263 39.66 -31.98 -12.69
CA ILE A 263 39.01 -32.67 -11.56
C ILE A 263 37.65 -33.21 -11.93
N ALA A 264 37.18 -34.23 -11.21
CA ALA A 264 35.85 -34.77 -11.33
C ALA A 264 34.93 -34.14 -10.26
N ASP A 265 33.78 -33.54 -10.67
CA ASP A 265 32.76 -33.06 -9.76
C ASP A 265 31.36 -33.20 -10.42
N SER A 266 30.33 -33.33 -9.65
CA SER A 266 28.94 -33.43 -10.14
C SER A 266 28.34 -32.09 -10.57
N TYR A 267 29.02 -30.99 -10.34
CA TYR A 267 28.58 -29.64 -10.65
C TYR A 267 28.49 -29.36 -12.17
N PRO A 268 29.48 -29.71 -13.01
CA PRO A 268 29.39 -29.45 -14.45
C PRO A 268 28.29 -30.28 -15.10
N ASP A 269 27.40 -29.59 -15.87
CA ASP A 269 26.34 -30.23 -16.64
C ASP A 269 26.88 -30.63 -18.03
N PRO A 270 26.95 -31.94 -18.36
CA PRO A 270 27.47 -32.42 -19.64
C PRO A 270 26.76 -31.88 -20.87
N GLU A 271 25.49 -31.44 -20.71
CA GLU A 271 24.67 -30.94 -21.81
C GLU A 271 24.79 -29.42 -22.02
N LYS A 272 25.43 -28.72 -21.07
CA LYS A 272 25.62 -27.27 -21.13
C LYS A 272 27.03 -26.88 -21.58
N GLY A 273 27.12 -25.94 -22.51
CA GLY A 273 28.38 -25.38 -23.01
C GLY A 273 29.30 -26.45 -23.60
N THR A 274 30.48 -26.64 -23.00
CA THR A 274 31.43 -27.68 -23.37
C THR A 274 31.34 -28.91 -22.44
N GLY A 275 30.60 -28.86 -21.37
CA GLY A 275 30.59 -29.85 -20.27
C GLY A 275 31.79 -29.71 -19.33
N ALA A 276 32.72 -28.81 -19.61
CA ALA A 276 33.89 -28.49 -18.79
C ALA A 276 33.75 -27.05 -18.25
N VAL A 277 33.98 -26.85 -16.95
CA VAL A 277 33.85 -25.58 -16.25
C VAL A 277 35.19 -25.23 -15.59
N LYS A 278 35.66 -24.00 -15.79
CA LYS A 278 36.77 -23.45 -15.03
C LYS A 278 36.37 -23.24 -13.58
N ILE A 279 37.22 -23.52 -12.64
CA ILE A 279 36.94 -23.37 -11.22
C ILE A 279 37.81 -22.27 -10.64
N THR A 280 37.13 -21.18 -10.23
CA THR A 280 37.76 -20.00 -9.62
C THR A 280 37.14 -19.74 -8.24
N PRO A 281 37.60 -20.44 -7.19
CA PRO A 281 36.92 -20.50 -5.90
C PRO A 281 36.66 -19.15 -5.22
N ALA A 282 37.45 -18.12 -5.53
CA ALA A 282 37.29 -16.79 -4.92
C ALA A 282 36.28 -15.89 -5.63
N HIS A 283 35.71 -16.28 -6.79
CA HIS A 283 34.92 -15.37 -7.66
C HIS A 283 33.62 -15.97 -8.18
N ASP A 284 33.18 -17.13 -7.67
CA ASP A 284 31.91 -17.74 -7.98
C ASP A 284 31.45 -18.66 -6.82
N PRO A 285 30.19 -18.59 -6.36
CA PRO A 285 29.71 -19.41 -5.25
C PRO A 285 29.75 -20.90 -5.52
N ASN A 286 29.43 -21.36 -6.72
CA ASN A 286 29.49 -22.78 -7.07
C ASN A 286 30.94 -23.27 -7.17
N ASP A 287 31.85 -22.47 -7.74
CA ASP A 287 33.26 -22.77 -7.82
C ASP A 287 33.91 -22.84 -6.42
N PHE A 288 33.42 -21.99 -5.48
CA PHE A 288 33.85 -22.04 -4.08
C PHE A 288 33.47 -23.36 -3.43
N GLU A 289 32.26 -23.88 -3.62
CA GLU A 289 31.81 -25.17 -3.11
C GLU A 289 32.61 -26.33 -3.74
N VAL A 290 32.83 -26.31 -5.06
CA VAL A 290 33.66 -27.30 -5.76
C VAL A 290 35.08 -27.25 -5.20
N GLY A 291 35.62 -26.02 -5.00
CA GLY A 291 36.95 -25.82 -4.45
C GLY A 291 37.09 -26.40 -3.05
N GLN A 292 36.11 -26.22 -2.18
CA GLN A 292 36.09 -26.83 -0.83
C GLN A 292 36.07 -28.35 -0.89
N ARG A 293 35.21 -28.95 -1.74
CA ARG A 293 35.14 -30.42 -1.91
C ARG A 293 36.44 -31.00 -2.44
N ALA A 294 37.10 -30.28 -3.36
CA ALA A 294 38.32 -30.70 -4.01
C ALA A 294 39.62 -30.28 -3.26
N GLY A 295 39.51 -29.50 -2.18
CA GLY A 295 40.68 -28.98 -1.43
C GLY A 295 41.52 -28.00 -2.23
N LEU A 296 40.93 -27.20 -3.14
CA LEU A 296 41.63 -26.21 -3.98
C LEU A 296 41.93 -24.94 -3.19
N PRO A 297 43.01 -24.22 -3.53
CA PRO A 297 43.31 -22.92 -2.97
C PRO A 297 42.21 -21.92 -3.32
N VAL A 298 41.97 -20.95 -2.44
CA VAL A 298 41.04 -19.84 -2.65
C VAL A 298 41.84 -18.58 -2.92
N VAL A 299 42.01 -18.22 -4.20
CA VAL A 299 42.90 -17.14 -4.65
C VAL A 299 42.05 -16.09 -5.38
N SER A 300 42.17 -14.80 -4.97
CA SER A 300 41.49 -13.67 -5.61
C SER A 300 42.40 -12.92 -6.57
N CYS A 301 41.88 -12.53 -7.74
CA CYS A 301 42.58 -11.67 -8.71
C CYS A 301 41.99 -10.26 -8.84
N ILE A 302 40.92 -9.95 -8.10
CA ILE A 302 40.21 -8.67 -8.11
C ILE A 302 40.28 -8.04 -6.71
N ASN A 303 40.60 -6.76 -6.65
CA ASN A 303 40.64 -5.95 -5.44
C ASN A 303 39.24 -5.51 -5.02
N LYS A 304 39.12 -4.99 -3.80
CA LYS A 304 37.83 -4.50 -3.25
C LYS A 304 37.19 -3.34 -4.03
N ASP A 305 37.96 -2.58 -4.75
CA ASP A 305 37.54 -1.49 -5.64
C ASP A 305 37.25 -1.94 -7.09
N ALA A 306 37.27 -3.28 -7.31
CA ALA A 306 37.08 -3.92 -8.62
C ALA A 306 38.22 -3.69 -9.61
N THR A 307 39.40 -3.22 -9.17
CA THR A 307 40.63 -3.26 -10.00
C THR A 307 41.29 -4.63 -9.93
N MET A 308 42.09 -4.95 -10.94
CA MET A 308 42.86 -6.19 -10.96
C MET A 308 44.06 -6.09 -10.02
N ASN A 309 44.41 -7.17 -9.31
CA ASN A 309 45.56 -7.23 -8.44
C ASN A 309 46.85 -7.72 -9.18
N GLU A 310 47.92 -7.96 -8.44
CA GLU A 310 49.20 -8.38 -8.95
C GLU A 310 49.21 -9.68 -9.77
N LEU A 311 48.21 -10.58 -9.54
CA LEU A 311 48.07 -11.82 -10.32
C LEU A 311 47.75 -11.59 -11.79
N ALA A 312 47.13 -10.44 -12.10
CA ALA A 312 46.81 -10.05 -13.47
C ALA A 312 48.04 -9.51 -14.25
N GLY A 313 49.25 -9.40 -13.62
CA GLY A 313 50.50 -8.99 -14.24
C GLY A 313 50.39 -7.64 -14.92
N LYS A 314 50.53 -7.57 -16.25
CA LYS A 314 50.49 -6.30 -17.00
C LYS A 314 49.11 -5.61 -16.93
N TYR A 315 48.06 -6.25 -16.44
CA TYR A 315 46.72 -5.66 -16.27
C TYR A 315 46.46 -5.20 -14.83
N GLU A 316 47.45 -5.29 -13.92
CA GLU A 316 47.33 -4.81 -12.54
C GLU A 316 46.87 -3.34 -12.52
N GLY A 317 45.93 -3.03 -11.62
CA GLY A 317 45.33 -1.71 -11.47
C GLY A 317 44.28 -1.31 -12.51
N GLN A 318 44.05 -2.11 -13.56
CA GLN A 318 42.97 -1.86 -14.51
C GLN A 318 41.60 -2.22 -13.88
N ASP A 319 40.55 -1.46 -14.25
CA ASP A 319 39.17 -1.88 -13.95
C ASP A 319 38.89 -3.27 -14.57
N ARG A 320 38.12 -4.10 -13.87
CA ARG A 320 37.77 -5.47 -14.29
C ARG A 320 37.25 -5.57 -15.72
N TYR A 321 36.43 -4.61 -16.19
CA TYR A 321 35.86 -4.62 -17.54
C TYR A 321 36.88 -4.14 -18.59
N GLU A 322 37.74 -3.22 -18.23
CA GLU A 322 38.86 -2.83 -19.07
C GLU A 322 39.83 -3.99 -19.26
N CYS A 323 40.20 -4.65 -18.15
CA CYS A 323 41.02 -5.88 -18.16
C CYS A 323 40.37 -6.96 -19.01
N ARG A 324 39.06 -7.26 -18.81
CA ARG A 324 38.30 -8.21 -19.63
C ARG A 324 38.47 -7.98 -21.12
N LYS A 325 38.29 -6.72 -21.56
CA LYS A 325 38.43 -6.35 -22.96
C LYS A 325 39.85 -6.59 -23.50
N ASN A 326 40.84 -6.13 -22.76
CA ASN A 326 42.25 -6.25 -23.15
C ASN A 326 42.71 -7.71 -23.13
N TRP A 327 42.34 -8.46 -22.11
CA TRP A 327 42.65 -9.87 -21.91
C TRP A 327 42.06 -10.75 -23.02
N VAL A 328 40.79 -10.57 -23.38
CA VAL A 328 40.14 -11.29 -24.49
C VAL A 328 40.87 -11.02 -25.80
N SER A 329 41.24 -9.76 -26.05
CA SER A 329 41.99 -9.39 -27.28
C SER A 329 43.37 -10.08 -27.38
N ASP A 330 44.08 -10.19 -26.24
CA ASP A 330 45.39 -10.87 -26.23
C ASP A 330 45.25 -12.38 -26.35
N LEU A 331 44.22 -12.98 -25.75
CA LEU A 331 43.90 -14.38 -25.93
C LEU A 331 43.50 -14.72 -27.37
N GLU A 332 42.75 -13.85 -28.03
CA GLU A 332 42.40 -13.98 -29.44
C GLU A 332 43.64 -13.88 -30.34
N ALA A 333 44.47 -12.89 -30.11
CA ALA A 333 45.71 -12.71 -30.84
C ALA A 333 46.69 -13.90 -30.70
N ALA A 334 46.66 -14.53 -29.52
CA ALA A 334 47.48 -15.73 -29.25
C ALA A 334 46.84 -17.05 -29.73
N GLY A 335 45.60 -17.00 -30.26
CA GLY A 335 44.89 -18.15 -30.84
C GLY A 335 44.22 -19.06 -29.81
N TYR A 336 44.00 -18.59 -28.60
CA TYR A 336 43.30 -19.35 -27.56
C TYR A 336 41.76 -19.15 -27.58
N LEU A 337 41.25 -18.10 -28.20
CA LEU A 337 39.80 -17.88 -28.36
C LEU A 337 39.26 -18.74 -29.51
N VAL A 338 38.36 -19.67 -29.19
CA VAL A 338 37.72 -20.60 -30.12
C VAL A 338 36.46 -19.98 -30.76
N LYS A 339 35.58 -19.38 -29.96
CA LYS A 339 34.40 -18.68 -30.40
C LYS A 339 33.86 -17.70 -29.34
N THR A 340 33.00 -16.80 -29.78
CA THR A 340 32.22 -15.90 -28.90
C THR A 340 30.73 -16.09 -29.21
N GLU A 341 29.91 -16.09 -28.17
CA GLU A 341 28.46 -16.24 -28.25
C GLU A 341 27.78 -15.12 -27.45
N GLU A 342 26.88 -14.37 -28.10
CA GLU A 342 26.08 -13.37 -27.40
C GLU A 342 24.93 -14.02 -26.64
N LYS A 343 24.72 -13.62 -25.40
CA LYS A 343 23.68 -14.20 -24.54
C LYS A 343 23.19 -13.18 -23.49
N VAL A 344 21.90 -13.24 -23.16
CA VAL A 344 21.39 -12.53 -22.00
C VAL A 344 21.81 -13.29 -20.74
N ILE A 345 22.45 -12.58 -19.81
CA ILE A 345 23.01 -13.13 -18.58
C ILE A 345 22.38 -12.38 -17.39
N PRO A 346 21.76 -13.10 -16.43
CA PRO A 346 21.32 -12.48 -15.19
C PRO A 346 22.57 -12.07 -14.38
N MET A 347 22.69 -10.78 -14.09
CA MET A 347 23.79 -10.21 -13.30
C MET A 347 23.30 -9.70 -11.98
N GLY A 348 23.95 -10.06 -10.89
CA GLY A 348 23.70 -9.52 -9.56
C GLY A 348 24.14 -8.06 -9.49
N THR A 349 23.26 -7.17 -9.01
CA THR A 349 23.50 -5.76 -8.81
C THR A 349 23.19 -5.36 -7.37
N CYS A 350 23.92 -4.36 -6.88
CA CYS A 350 23.64 -3.76 -5.57
C CYS A 350 22.29 -3.05 -5.58
N TYR A 351 21.40 -3.40 -4.68
CA TYR A 351 20.06 -2.81 -4.56
C TYR A 351 20.04 -1.28 -4.33
N ARG A 352 21.21 -0.67 -3.98
CA ARG A 352 21.35 0.77 -3.69
C ARG A 352 21.96 1.57 -4.82
N CYS A 353 23.08 1.14 -5.34
CA CYS A 353 23.82 1.88 -6.37
C CYS A 353 23.72 1.25 -7.77
N HIS A 354 23.06 0.10 -7.90
CA HIS A 354 22.88 -0.68 -9.14
C HIS A 354 24.21 -1.09 -9.82
N THR A 355 25.31 -0.99 -9.10
CA THR A 355 26.61 -1.50 -9.57
C THR A 355 26.59 -3.02 -9.54
N ILE A 356 27.16 -3.66 -10.59
CA ILE A 356 27.32 -5.11 -10.63
C ILE A 356 28.27 -5.51 -9.50
N ILE A 357 27.81 -6.42 -8.65
CA ILE A 357 28.56 -6.93 -7.49
C ILE A 357 29.74 -7.80 -7.91
N GLU A 358 30.66 -8.05 -6.97
CA GLU A 358 31.70 -9.06 -7.05
C GLU A 358 31.53 -10.09 -5.96
N ASP A 359 31.66 -11.37 -6.32
CA ASP A 359 31.83 -12.44 -5.36
C ASP A 359 33.28 -12.38 -4.85
N MET A 360 33.43 -12.17 -3.54
CA MET A 360 34.76 -12.02 -2.92
C MET A 360 34.86 -12.80 -1.62
N VAL A 361 36.02 -13.40 -1.39
CA VAL A 361 36.32 -14.02 -0.10
C VAL A 361 36.74 -12.94 0.89
N SER A 362 36.09 -12.90 2.04
CA SER A 362 36.33 -11.90 3.08
C SER A 362 36.04 -12.47 4.47
N ASP A 363 36.79 -11.96 5.46
CA ASP A 363 36.52 -12.24 6.88
C ASP A 363 35.33 -11.41 7.35
N GLN A 364 34.20 -12.05 7.61
CA GLN A 364 32.94 -11.41 7.98
C GLN A 364 32.32 -12.09 9.19
N TRP A 365 31.40 -11.38 9.85
CA TRP A 365 30.54 -11.95 10.88
C TRP A 365 29.27 -12.53 10.26
N PHE A 366 28.94 -13.77 10.66
CA PHE A 366 27.77 -14.53 10.17
C PHE A 366 26.90 -15.01 11.31
N VAL A 367 25.58 -14.96 11.11
CA VAL A 367 24.59 -15.62 11.97
C VAL A 367 24.21 -16.96 11.32
N LYS A 368 24.26 -18.05 12.11
CA LYS A 368 23.80 -19.37 11.71
C LYS A 368 22.28 -19.38 11.67
N MET A 369 21.72 -19.49 10.49
CA MET A 369 20.29 -19.32 10.29
C MET A 369 19.47 -20.61 10.43
N GLU A 370 20.06 -21.76 10.20
CA GLU A 370 19.33 -23.05 10.22
C GLU A 370 18.57 -23.31 11.53
N GLU A 371 19.20 -23.05 12.67
CA GLU A 371 18.59 -23.25 13.98
C GLU A 371 17.50 -22.24 14.28
N LEU A 372 17.67 -20.98 13.84
CA LEU A 372 16.72 -19.89 14.03
C LEU A 372 15.52 -20.00 13.09
N ALA A 373 15.69 -20.58 11.91
CA ALA A 373 14.63 -20.73 10.92
C ALA A 373 13.60 -21.81 11.31
N LYS A 374 14.02 -22.89 11.96
CA LYS A 374 13.13 -24.01 12.32
C LYS A 374 11.91 -23.58 13.15
N PRO A 375 12.06 -22.87 14.29
CA PRO A 375 10.89 -22.39 15.04
C PRO A 375 10.08 -21.34 14.26
N ALA A 376 10.71 -20.51 13.42
CA ALA A 376 10.02 -19.53 12.58
C ALA A 376 9.12 -20.19 11.51
N ILE A 377 9.54 -21.31 10.94
CA ILE A 377 8.71 -22.14 10.05
C ILE A 377 7.53 -22.76 10.82
N GLU A 378 7.79 -23.26 12.02
CA GLU A 378 6.76 -23.95 12.83
C GLU A 378 5.62 -23.02 13.23
N VAL A 379 5.89 -21.76 13.65
CA VAL A 379 4.86 -20.82 14.07
C VAL A 379 3.93 -20.38 12.92
N ALA A 380 4.42 -20.34 11.69
CA ALA A 380 3.58 -20.12 10.52
C ALA A 380 2.71 -21.36 10.23
N LYS A 381 3.32 -22.56 10.14
CA LYS A 381 2.59 -23.80 9.84
C LYS A 381 1.53 -24.18 10.87
N ASN A 382 1.67 -23.78 12.13
CA ASN A 382 0.70 -24.05 13.19
C ASN A 382 -0.32 -22.92 13.45
N GLY A 383 -0.25 -21.85 12.66
CA GLY A 383 -1.20 -20.72 12.70
C GLY A 383 -1.00 -19.74 13.86
N LYS A 384 0.10 -19.81 14.62
CA LYS A 384 0.46 -18.79 15.62
C LYS A 384 0.86 -17.46 14.98
N LEU A 385 1.39 -17.51 13.77
CA LEU A 385 1.69 -16.38 12.90
C LEU A 385 0.81 -16.48 11.65
N ARG A 386 -0.07 -15.51 11.44
CA ARG A 386 -0.97 -15.49 10.27
C ARG A 386 -0.56 -14.43 9.27
N HIS A 387 -0.53 -14.77 7.99
CA HIS A 387 -0.28 -13.82 6.91
C HIS A 387 -1.60 -13.42 6.24
N ILE A 388 -1.82 -12.13 6.10
CA ILE A 388 -3.04 -11.58 5.50
C ILE A 388 -2.64 -10.72 4.29
N PRO A 389 -2.94 -11.20 3.06
CA PRO A 389 -3.62 -12.46 2.73
C PRO A 389 -2.69 -13.69 2.83
N GLU A 390 -3.29 -14.85 3.08
CA GLU A 390 -2.61 -16.15 3.32
C GLU A 390 -1.61 -16.54 2.22
N ARG A 391 -1.81 -16.10 0.98
CA ARG A 391 -0.90 -16.42 -0.14
C ARG A 391 0.57 -16.05 0.12
N PHE A 392 0.84 -15.08 0.99
CA PHE A 392 2.20 -14.65 1.32
C PHE A 392 2.92 -15.57 2.32
N GLU A 393 2.20 -16.47 2.99
CA GLU A 393 2.82 -17.51 3.82
C GLU A 393 3.74 -18.40 2.99
N LYS A 394 3.37 -18.72 1.74
CA LYS A 394 4.21 -19.50 0.84
C LYS A 394 5.54 -18.79 0.52
N ILE A 395 5.51 -17.47 0.38
CA ILE A 395 6.72 -16.67 0.14
C ILE A 395 7.58 -16.65 1.39
N TYR A 396 6.97 -16.45 2.56
CA TYR A 396 7.66 -16.48 3.85
C TYR A 396 8.35 -17.82 4.09
N LEU A 397 7.65 -18.94 3.88
CA LEU A 397 8.20 -20.30 4.04
C LEU A 397 9.31 -20.60 3.04
N HIS A 398 9.15 -20.21 1.77
CA HIS A 398 10.16 -20.41 0.74
C HIS A 398 11.51 -19.79 1.11
N TRP A 399 11.50 -18.58 1.65
CA TRP A 399 12.73 -17.92 2.10
C TRP A 399 13.39 -18.62 3.30
N LEU A 400 12.59 -19.12 4.24
CA LEU A 400 13.10 -19.81 5.43
C LEU A 400 13.62 -21.23 5.12
N GLU A 401 12.95 -21.95 4.22
CA GLU A 401 13.35 -23.32 3.86
C GLU A 401 14.67 -23.36 3.08
N GLY A 402 15.03 -22.30 2.39
CA GLY A 402 16.27 -22.14 1.64
C GLY A 402 17.31 -21.22 2.28
N ILE A 403 17.12 -20.83 3.55
CA ILE A 403 17.92 -19.78 4.17
C ILE A 403 19.39 -20.20 4.37
N LYS A 404 20.32 -19.31 3.99
CA LYS A 404 21.76 -19.45 4.24
C LYS A 404 22.17 -18.60 5.45
N ASP A 405 23.41 -18.84 5.96
CA ASP A 405 23.99 -18.01 7.01
C ASP A 405 24.01 -16.54 6.60
N TRP A 406 23.53 -15.68 7.50
CA TRP A 406 23.38 -14.26 7.24
C TRP A 406 24.67 -13.50 7.57
N CYS A 407 25.30 -12.89 6.56
CA CYS A 407 26.42 -11.96 6.73
C CYS A 407 25.90 -10.64 7.35
N VAL A 408 26.35 -10.34 8.58
CA VAL A 408 25.84 -9.19 9.35
C VAL A 408 26.83 -8.03 9.48
N SER A 409 28.10 -8.19 9.11
CA SER A 409 29.08 -7.11 9.16
C SER A 409 29.05 -6.25 7.90
N ARG A 410 29.27 -4.95 8.06
CA ARG A 410 29.32 -3.95 6.98
C ARG A 410 30.54 -3.05 7.20
N GLN A 411 31.32 -2.78 6.16
CA GLN A 411 32.49 -1.92 6.16
C GLN A 411 32.10 -0.44 6.03
N LEU A 412 31.20 -0.01 6.90
CA LEU A 412 30.65 1.35 6.96
C LEU A 412 31.08 2.04 8.25
N TRP A 413 30.89 3.36 8.31
CA TRP A 413 31.09 4.11 9.53
C TRP A 413 29.77 4.42 10.25
N TRP A 414 28.68 4.54 9.50
CA TRP A 414 27.35 4.82 10.03
C TRP A 414 26.59 3.53 10.35
N GLY A 415 26.36 3.28 11.64
CA GLY A 415 25.63 2.09 12.13
C GLY A 415 26.11 1.66 13.53
N HIS A 416 25.54 0.54 13.99
CA HIS A 416 25.92 -0.10 15.26
C HIS A 416 27.28 -0.76 15.15
N ARG A 417 28.28 -0.21 15.79
CA ARG A 417 29.62 -0.80 15.77
C ARG A 417 29.63 -2.16 16.47
N ILE A 418 30.25 -3.14 15.83
CA ILE A 418 30.31 -4.53 16.34
C ILE A 418 31.00 -4.55 17.70
N PRO A 419 30.40 -5.18 18.75
CA PRO A 419 30.91 -5.19 20.11
C PRO A 419 31.96 -6.28 20.32
N ALA A 420 32.90 -6.44 19.38
CA ALA A 420 34.01 -7.40 19.42
C ALA A 420 35.33 -6.65 19.47
N TYR A 421 36.25 -7.14 20.29
CA TYR A 421 37.57 -6.56 20.55
C TYR A 421 38.65 -7.61 20.33
N TYR A 422 39.65 -7.29 19.54
CA TYR A 422 40.76 -8.19 19.18
C TYR A 422 42.00 -7.85 20.00
N CYS A 423 42.53 -8.84 20.71
CA CYS A 423 43.79 -8.67 21.43
C CYS A 423 44.95 -8.62 20.43
N GLU A 424 45.73 -7.55 20.45
CA GLU A 424 46.88 -7.38 19.52
C GLU A 424 48.06 -8.31 19.79
N GLU A 425 48.13 -8.89 21.01
CA GLU A 425 49.22 -9.84 21.35
C GLU A 425 48.89 -11.30 21.08
N CYS A 426 47.72 -11.79 21.46
CA CYS A 426 47.35 -13.19 21.36
C CYS A 426 46.28 -13.53 20.33
N GLY A 427 45.69 -12.51 19.64
CA GLY A 427 44.63 -12.72 18.66
C GLY A 427 43.27 -13.13 19.24
N GLU A 428 43.09 -13.14 20.56
CA GLU A 428 41.85 -13.52 21.20
C GLU A 428 40.76 -12.52 20.86
N THR A 429 39.56 -13.03 20.55
CA THR A 429 38.35 -12.20 20.33
C THR A 429 37.54 -12.11 21.60
N VAL A 430 37.34 -10.92 22.11
CA VAL A 430 36.52 -10.61 23.30
C VAL A 430 35.24 -9.90 22.87
N VAL A 431 34.09 -10.47 23.15
CA VAL A 431 32.78 -9.84 22.89
C VAL A 431 32.22 -9.32 24.20
N SER A 432 31.95 -8.00 24.26
CA SER A 432 31.47 -7.36 25.49
C SER A 432 30.70 -6.07 25.19
N TYR A 433 29.85 -5.62 26.14
CA TYR A 433 29.10 -4.36 26.03
C TYR A 433 30.01 -3.12 25.92
N ASP A 434 31.03 -3.10 26.79
CA ASP A 434 31.99 -2.01 26.88
C ASP A 434 33.38 -2.51 26.51
N ALA A 435 34.26 -1.57 26.21
CA ALA A 435 35.67 -1.93 25.92
C ALA A 435 36.30 -2.62 27.13
N PRO A 436 36.80 -3.85 26.97
CA PRO A 436 37.45 -4.57 28.07
C PRO A 436 38.77 -3.90 28.45
N GLU A 437 39.04 -3.75 29.73
CA GLU A 437 40.30 -3.19 30.23
C GLU A 437 41.53 -4.04 29.87
N LYS A 438 41.34 -5.34 29.78
CA LYS A 438 42.40 -6.31 29.47
C LYS A 438 41.85 -7.57 28.82
N CYS A 439 42.67 -8.20 28.02
CA CYS A 439 42.40 -9.51 27.44
C CYS A 439 42.25 -10.58 28.54
N PRO A 440 41.13 -11.34 28.56
CA PRO A 440 40.93 -12.39 29.60
C PRO A 440 41.92 -13.56 29.45
N LYS A 441 42.53 -13.75 28.28
CA LYS A 441 43.43 -14.87 28.01
C LYS A 441 44.90 -14.57 28.34
N CYS A 442 45.42 -13.40 27.97
CA CYS A 442 46.84 -13.08 28.14
C CYS A 442 47.08 -11.84 29.04
N GLY A 443 46.06 -11.10 29.44
CA GLY A 443 46.19 -9.93 30.29
C GLY A 443 46.62 -8.64 29.54
N CYS A 444 46.81 -8.67 28.22
CA CYS A 444 47.18 -7.51 27.43
C CYS A 444 46.10 -6.41 27.51
N THR A 445 46.51 -5.17 27.57
CA THR A 445 45.62 -4.01 27.62
C THR A 445 45.36 -3.38 26.25
N HIS A 446 46.04 -3.86 25.21
CA HIS A 446 45.84 -3.39 23.85
C HIS A 446 44.82 -4.27 23.12
N LEU A 447 43.58 -3.80 23.17
CA LEU A 447 42.45 -4.41 22.45
C LEU A 447 41.91 -3.42 21.46
N LYS A 448 41.80 -3.86 20.21
CA LYS A 448 41.22 -3.05 19.12
C LYS A 448 39.78 -3.48 18.85
N GLN A 449 38.82 -2.56 18.94
CA GLN A 449 37.43 -2.84 18.57
C GLN A 449 37.34 -3.07 17.07
N ASP A 450 36.46 -3.99 16.66
CA ASP A 450 36.09 -4.21 15.26
C ASP A 450 35.70 -2.89 14.60
N GLU A 451 36.15 -2.64 13.39
CA GLU A 451 35.88 -1.39 12.66
C GLU A 451 34.53 -1.41 11.95
N ASP A 452 34.00 -2.60 11.70
CA ASP A 452 32.75 -2.81 10.99
C ASP A 452 31.56 -2.46 11.87
N VAL A 453 30.44 -2.16 11.21
CA VAL A 453 29.12 -1.99 11.82
C VAL A 453 28.22 -3.16 11.44
N LEU A 454 27.13 -3.34 12.19
CA LEU A 454 26.13 -4.34 11.88
C LEU A 454 25.22 -3.87 10.74
N ASP A 455 24.71 -4.82 9.97
CA ASP A 455 23.62 -4.65 9.01
C ASP A 455 22.43 -3.95 9.68
N THR A 456 21.80 -2.96 9.01
CA THR A 456 20.64 -2.25 9.52
C THR A 456 19.51 -3.20 9.91
N TRP A 457 19.35 -4.31 9.18
CA TRP A 457 18.34 -5.32 9.46
C TRP A 457 18.57 -6.09 10.77
N PHE A 458 19.77 -6.03 11.34
CA PHE A 458 20.06 -6.63 12.65
C PHE A 458 19.36 -5.86 13.77
N SER A 459 19.43 -4.54 13.76
CA SER A 459 18.71 -3.71 14.74
C SER A 459 17.21 -3.68 14.47
N SER A 460 16.81 -3.60 13.19
CA SER A 460 15.40 -3.60 12.79
C SER A 460 14.67 -4.89 13.15
N ALA A 461 15.37 -6.02 13.22
CA ALA A 461 14.84 -7.31 13.68
C ALA A 461 14.42 -7.32 15.15
N LEU A 462 14.96 -6.42 15.96
CA LEU A 462 14.67 -6.32 17.39
C LEU A 462 13.53 -5.33 17.69
N TRP A 463 13.05 -4.61 16.68
CA TRP A 463 12.15 -3.47 16.81
C TRP A 463 10.91 -3.71 17.68
N PRO A 464 10.18 -4.86 17.58
CA PRO A 464 8.98 -5.09 18.38
C PRO A 464 9.19 -5.11 19.90
N PHE A 465 10.40 -5.39 20.37
CA PHE A 465 10.71 -5.54 21.78
C PHE A 465 11.84 -4.61 22.28
N SER A 466 12.81 -4.26 21.45
CA SER A 466 13.85 -3.29 21.82
C SER A 466 13.27 -1.90 22.09
N THR A 467 12.23 -1.52 21.35
CA THR A 467 11.50 -0.26 21.53
C THR A 467 10.74 -0.18 22.84
N LEU A 468 10.39 -1.33 23.41
CA LEU A 468 9.68 -1.46 24.70
C LEU A 468 10.62 -1.69 25.89
N GLY A 469 11.94 -1.64 25.65
CA GLY A 469 12.96 -1.62 26.71
C GLY A 469 13.76 -2.91 26.87
N TRP A 470 13.53 -3.95 26.05
CA TRP A 470 14.40 -5.14 26.08
C TRP A 470 15.89 -4.73 25.87
N PRO A 471 16.85 -5.33 26.60
CA PRO A 471 16.82 -6.58 27.37
C PRO A 471 16.28 -6.47 28.80
N GLU A 472 15.93 -5.29 29.26
CA GLU A 472 15.37 -5.07 30.59
C GLU A 472 13.90 -5.55 30.65
N LYS A 473 13.47 -5.92 31.87
CA LYS A 473 12.06 -6.23 32.13
C LYS A 473 11.32 -4.96 32.50
N THR A 474 10.69 -4.32 31.52
CA THR A 474 9.90 -3.11 31.71
C THR A 474 8.41 -3.43 31.79
N PRO A 475 7.59 -2.61 32.49
CA PRO A 475 6.14 -2.76 32.48
C PRO A 475 5.54 -2.67 31.06
N GLU A 476 6.13 -1.85 30.20
CA GLU A 476 5.75 -1.69 28.80
C GLU A 476 5.97 -2.98 28.01
N LEU A 477 7.13 -3.63 28.19
CA LEU A 477 7.44 -4.88 27.51
C LEU A 477 6.49 -6.00 27.97
N ASP A 478 6.20 -6.08 29.28
CA ASP A 478 5.30 -7.09 29.83
C ASP A 478 3.84 -6.90 29.38
N TYR A 479 3.43 -5.66 29.02
CA TYR A 479 2.05 -5.34 28.69
C TYR A 479 1.79 -5.24 27.17
N PHE A 480 2.70 -4.63 26.39
CA PHE A 480 2.52 -4.37 24.98
C PHE A 480 3.19 -5.40 24.04
N TYR A 481 3.96 -6.35 24.56
CA TYR A 481 4.54 -7.45 23.79
C TYR A 481 3.86 -8.78 24.17
N PRO A 482 3.55 -9.68 23.21
CA PRO A 482 3.71 -9.50 21.76
C PRO A 482 2.79 -8.42 21.19
N THR A 483 3.17 -7.85 20.04
CA THR A 483 2.32 -6.87 19.35
C THR A 483 1.17 -7.59 18.63
N ASP A 484 0.10 -6.89 18.27
CA ASP A 484 -1.08 -7.53 17.70
C ASP A 484 -0.94 -7.77 16.19
N VAL A 485 -0.59 -6.71 15.46
CA VAL A 485 -0.46 -6.78 14.00
C VAL A 485 0.75 -6.00 13.51
N LEU A 486 1.49 -6.61 12.59
CA LEU A 486 2.48 -5.92 11.78
C LEU A 486 1.85 -5.55 10.45
N VAL A 487 1.90 -4.27 10.06
CA VAL A 487 1.50 -3.80 8.73
C VAL A 487 2.75 -3.53 7.92
N THR A 488 2.84 -4.06 6.70
CA THR A 488 4.04 -3.90 5.88
C THR A 488 3.78 -4.18 4.39
N GLY A 489 4.65 -3.67 3.52
CA GLY A 489 4.68 -4.04 2.10
C GLY A 489 5.19 -5.47 1.88
N TYR A 490 4.75 -6.11 0.80
CA TYR A 490 5.18 -7.47 0.47
C TYR A 490 6.67 -7.56 0.10
N ASP A 491 7.31 -6.47 -0.28
CA ASP A 491 8.71 -6.40 -0.74
C ASP A 491 9.73 -6.52 0.40
N ILE A 492 9.31 -6.39 1.66
CA ILE A 492 10.19 -6.53 2.84
C ILE A 492 9.85 -7.72 3.75
N ILE A 493 9.10 -8.71 3.26
CA ILE A 493 8.78 -9.93 4.02
C ILE A 493 10.06 -10.63 4.48
N PHE A 494 11.00 -10.88 3.58
CA PHE A 494 12.26 -11.51 3.91
C PHE A 494 13.17 -10.60 4.72
N PHE A 495 13.30 -9.36 4.34
CA PHE A 495 14.22 -8.41 4.98
C PHE A 495 13.86 -8.13 6.43
N TRP A 496 12.55 -8.02 6.72
CA TRP A 496 12.10 -7.54 8.01
C TRP A 496 11.21 -8.54 8.76
N VAL A 497 10.12 -9.03 8.15
CA VAL A 497 9.18 -9.94 8.83
C VAL A 497 9.87 -11.20 9.34
N VAL A 498 10.58 -11.93 8.45
CA VAL A 498 11.32 -13.14 8.79
C VAL A 498 12.29 -12.89 9.94
N ARG A 499 13.04 -11.78 9.86
CA ARG A 499 14.06 -11.43 10.86
C ARG A 499 13.48 -11.08 12.21
N MET A 500 12.36 -10.34 12.27
CA MET A 500 11.66 -10.07 13.52
C MET A 500 11.12 -11.35 14.15
N VAL A 501 10.56 -12.26 13.34
CA VAL A 501 9.98 -13.51 13.87
C VAL A 501 11.04 -14.39 14.51
N PHE A 502 12.15 -14.68 13.83
CA PHE A 502 13.18 -15.51 14.47
C PHE A 502 13.84 -14.81 15.67
N SER A 503 13.98 -13.49 15.64
CA SER A 503 14.54 -12.74 16.77
C SER A 503 13.58 -12.75 17.97
N GLY A 504 12.27 -12.55 17.77
CA GLY A 504 11.28 -12.67 18.82
C GLY A 504 11.28 -14.05 19.47
N LEU A 505 11.30 -15.09 18.65
CA LEU A 505 11.37 -16.48 19.15
C LEU A 505 12.68 -16.77 19.90
N GLU A 506 13.81 -16.24 19.43
CA GLU A 506 15.11 -16.46 20.05
C GLU A 506 15.30 -15.69 21.37
N TYR A 507 14.88 -14.43 21.43
CA TYR A 507 15.15 -13.56 22.58
C TYR A 507 14.02 -13.47 23.59
N MET A 508 12.78 -13.55 23.10
CA MET A 508 11.56 -13.43 23.92
C MET A 508 10.86 -14.77 24.15
N GLY A 509 11.14 -15.79 23.32
CA GLY A 509 10.50 -17.13 23.39
C GLY A 509 9.09 -17.16 22.81
N GLU A 510 8.64 -16.11 22.17
CA GLU A 510 7.31 -15.94 21.61
C GLU A 510 7.35 -15.15 20.28
N VAL A 511 6.31 -15.33 19.44
CA VAL A 511 6.17 -14.54 18.20
C VAL A 511 6.08 -13.05 18.50
N PRO A 512 6.71 -12.20 17.70
CA PRO A 512 6.69 -10.74 17.96
C PRO A 512 5.34 -10.09 17.62
N PHE A 513 4.50 -10.74 16.82
CA PHE A 513 3.15 -10.32 16.41
C PHE A 513 2.36 -11.55 15.95
N HIS A 514 1.03 -11.47 16.07
CA HIS A 514 0.14 -12.57 15.67
C HIS A 514 -0.23 -12.50 14.19
N ASP A 515 -0.50 -11.30 13.69
CA ASP A 515 -0.94 -11.05 12.32
C ASP A 515 0.10 -10.23 11.55
N VAL A 516 0.29 -10.61 10.29
CA VAL A 516 1.06 -9.83 9.31
C VAL A 516 0.12 -9.36 8.21
N TYR A 517 -0.32 -8.10 8.31
CA TYR A 517 -1.16 -7.49 7.30
C TYR A 517 -0.30 -6.89 6.19
N ILE A 518 -0.34 -7.52 5.03
CA ILE A 518 0.53 -7.22 3.90
C ILE A 518 -0.24 -6.40 2.86
N HIS A 519 0.28 -5.22 2.55
CA HIS A 519 -0.23 -4.38 1.49
C HIS A 519 0.65 -4.43 0.24
N GLY A 520 0.10 -4.01 -0.90
CA GLY A 520 0.83 -3.84 -2.15
C GLY A 520 1.52 -2.47 -2.24
N LEU A 521 2.14 -2.21 -3.39
CA LEU A 521 2.84 -0.97 -3.66
C LEU A 521 1.92 0.07 -4.31
N VAL A 522 2.20 1.35 -4.06
CA VAL A 522 1.55 2.45 -4.79
C VAL A 522 2.30 2.66 -6.10
N ARG A 523 1.56 2.58 -7.21
CA ARG A 523 2.06 2.77 -8.57
C ARG A 523 1.49 4.03 -9.19
N ASP A 524 2.17 4.59 -10.17
CA ASP A 524 1.67 5.72 -10.95
C ASP A 524 0.45 5.32 -11.82
N ALA A 525 -0.16 6.30 -12.48
CA ALA A 525 -1.33 6.08 -13.35
C ALA A 525 -1.06 5.07 -14.49
N GLN A 526 0.20 4.92 -14.92
CA GLN A 526 0.64 3.96 -15.94
C GLN A 526 0.96 2.56 -15.35
N GLY A 527 0.90 2.41 -14.03
CA GLY A 527 1.18 1.14 -13.33
C GLY A 527 2.67 0.90 -13.06
N ARG A 528 3.54 1.91 -13.20
CA ARG A 528 4.97 1.81 -12.90
C ARG A 528 5.22 2.05 -11.41
N LYS A 529 6.23 1.38 -10.84
CA LYS A 529 6.68 1.66 -9.46
C LYS A 529 7.10 3.13 -9.35
N MET A 530 6.63 3.82 -8.32
CA MET A 530 7.06 5.19 -8.04
C MET A 530 8.48 5.18 -7.52
N SER A 531 9.35 6.00 -8.10
CA SER A 531 10.73 6.18 -7.64
C SER A 531 11.24 7.59 -7.95
N LYS A 532 12.22 8.05 -7.17
CA LYS A 532 12.86 9.35 -7.38
C LYS A 532 13.63 9.39 -8.71
N SER A 533 14.23 8.27 -9.10
CA SER A 533 14.99 8.14 -10.35
C SER A 533 14.13 8.25 -11.61
N LEU A 534 12.87 7.80 -11.53
CA LEU A 534 11.92 7.95 -12.65
C LEU A 534 11.19 9.30 -12.66
N GLY A 535 11.38 10.14 -11.63
CA GLY A 535 10.71 11.44 -11.52
C GLY A 535 9.19 11.35 -11.39
N ASN A 536 8.63 10.17 -11.05
CA ASN A 536 7.20 9.93 -10.88
C ASN A 536 6.79 9.78 -9.40
N GLY A 537 7.71 10.07 -8.46
CA GLY A 537 7.43 10.08 -7.03
C GLY A 537 6.56 11.29 -6.66
N ILE A 538 5.49 11.05 -5.91
CA ILE A 538 4.57 12.09 -5.43
C ILE A 538 4.81 12.31 -3.94
N ASP A 539 5.04 13.56 -3.53
CA ASP A 539 5.13 13.93 -2.11
C ASP A 539 3.70 13.96 -1.51
N PRO A 540 3.42 13.19 -0.44
CA PRO A 540 2.14 13.25 0.25
C PRO A 540 1.74 14.65 0.70
N LEU A 541 2.71 15.51 1.08
CA LEU A 541 2.42 16.88 1.52
C LEU A 541 1.82 17.74 0.40
N GLU A 542 2.26 17.58 -0.84
CA GLU A 542 1.69 18.32 -1.98
C GLU A 542 0.21 17.93 -2.19
N ILE A 543 -0.11 16.68 -1.99
CA ILE A 543 -1.48 16.17 -2.10
C ILE A 543 -2.33 16.67 -0.94
N ILE A 544 -1.81 16.60 0.30
CA ILE A 544 -2.50 17.10 1.48
C ILE A 544 -2.78 18.61 1.35
N ASP A 545 -1.80 19.38 0.85
CA ASP A 545 -1.99 20.82 0.63
C ASP A 545 -3.10 21.12 -0.40
N LYS A 546 -3.26 20.29 -1.43
CA LYS A 546 -4.27 20.49 -2.50
C LYS A 546 -5.65 19.95 -2.13
N TYR A 547 -5.75 18.82 -1.45
CA TYR A 547 -6.99 18.06 -1.26
C TYR A 547 -7.39 17.85 0.21
N GLY A 548 -6.46 18.04 1.16
CA GLY A 548 -6.62 17.69 2.57
C GLY A 548 -6.15 16.29 2.90
N ALA A 549 -5.78 16.07 4.17
CA ALA A 549 -5.31 14.78 4.67
C ALA A 549 -6.41 13.70 4.60
N ASP A 550 -7.64 14.04 4.97
CA ASP A 550 -8.78 13.10 4.96
C ASP A 550 -9.07 12.54 3.57
N ALA A 551 -8.99 13.35 2.52
CA ALA A 551 -9.22 12.89 1.15
C ALA A 551 -8.14 11.89 0.71
N LEU A 552 -6.88 12.13 1.06
CA LEU A 552 -5.78 11.23 0.78
C LEU A 552 -5.93 9.91 1.55
N ARG A 553 -6.18 9.98 2.85
CA ARG A 553 -6.36 8.81 3.73
C ARG A 553 -7.52 7.91 3.25
N PHE A 554 -8.66 8.52 2.93
CA PHE A 554 -9.83 7.78 2.46
C PHE A 554 -9.55 7.07 1.13
N MET A 555 -8.90 7.74 0.18
CA MET A 555 -8.49 7.13 -1.08
C MET A 555 -7.52 5.96 -0.86
N LEU A 556 -6.54 6.13 0.03
CA LEU A 556 -5.53 5.10 0.31
C LEU A 556 -6.15 3.88 0.99
N SER A 557 -7.03 4.07 1.98
CA SER A 557 -7.63 2.97 2.75
C SER A 557 -8.76 2.22 2.02
N THR A 558 -9.51 2.92 1.15
CA THR A 558 -10.62 2.31 0.39
C THR A 558 -10.22 1.81 -0.99
N GLY A 559 -9.03 2.15 -1.44
CA GLY A 559 -8.55 1.86 -2.78
C GLY A 559 -7.82 0.54 -2.96
N ILE A 560 -7.61 -0.22 -1.90
CA ILE A 560 -6.70 -1.36 -1.91
C ILE A 560 -7.36 -2.62 -1.35
N THR A 561 -7.09 -3.74 -2.02
CA THR A 561 -7.34 -5.07 -1.46
C THR A 561 -6.02 -5.59 -0.88
N PRO A 562 -6.02 -6.29 0.27
CA PRO A 562 -4.79 -6.78 0.89
C PRO A 562 -3.86 -7.50 -0.11
N GLY A 563 -2.60 -7.14 -0.10
CA GLY A 563 -1.55 -7.71 -0.95
C GLY A 563 -1.56 -7.31 -2.43
N ASN A 564 -2.44 -6.43 -2.87
CA ASN A 564 -2.50 -5.97 -4.25
C ASN A 564 -1.95 -4.54 -4.39
N ASP A 565 -1.30 -4.27 -5.53
CA ASP A 565 -0.82 -2.93 -5.85
C ASP A 565 -1.98 -1.97 -6.13
N MET A 566 -1.81 -0.72 -5.75
CA MET A 566 -2.75 0.36 -5.99
C MET A 566 -2.22 1.34 -7.03
N ARG A 567 -3.05 1.73 -8.00
CA ARG A 567 -2.75 2.85 -8.89
C ARG A 567 -3.24 4.16 -8.28
N PHE A 568 -2.34 5.10 -8.18
CA PHE A 568 -2.65 6.47 -7.78
C PHE A 568 -3.21 7.24 -8.99
N THR A 569 -4.43 7.80 -8.83
CA THR A 569 -5.08 8.64 -9.86
C THR A 569 -5.73 9.84 -9.20
N GLU A 570 -5.68 11.01 -9.85
CA GLU A 570 -6.30 12.23 -9.34
C GLU A 570 -7.84 12.12 -9.23
N ASP A 571 -8.50 11.43 -10.16
CA ASP A 571 -9.96 11.25 -10.13
C ASP A 571 -10.46 10.61 -8.83
N ARG A 572 -9.72 9.61 -8.31
CA ARG A 572 -10.09 8.96 -7.03
C ARG A 572 -9.94 9.91 -5.86
N LEU A 573 -8.93 10.76 -5.92
CA LEU A 573 -8.68 11.77 -4.89
C LEU A 573 -9.76 12.85 -4.90
N GLU A 574 -10.18 13.32 -6.10
CA GLU A 574 -11.30 14.24 -6.26
C GLU A 574 -12.61 13.65 -5.75
N ASN A 575 -12.89 12.38 -6.00
CA ASN A 575 -14.06 11.69 -5.48
C ASN A 575 -14.04 11.66 -3.94
N SER A 576 -12.90 11.40 -3.31
CA SER A 576 -12.74 11.43 -1.86
C SER A 576 -12.98 12.83 -1.28
N ARG A 577 -12.48 13.89 -1.94
CA ARG A 577 -12.75 15.28 -1.56
C ARG A 577 -14.23 15.63 -1.73
N ASN A 578 -14.85 15.18 -2.81
CA ASN A 578 -16.28 15.41 -3.05
C ASN A 578 -17.15 14.73 -1.99
N PHE A 579 -16.72 13.54 -1.51
CA PHE A 579 -17.37 12.88 -0.38
C PHE A 579 -17.27 13.71 0.90
N ALA A 580 -16.07 14.19 1.24
CA ALA A 580 -15.88 15.10 2.38
C ALA A 580 -16.78 16.34 2.26
N ASN A 581 -16.84 16.98 1.09
CA ASN A 581 -17.66 18.15 0.85
C ASN A 581 -19.18 17.85 0.97
N LYS A 582 -19.62 16.66 0.54
CA LYS A 582 -21.01 16.22 0.70
C LYS A 582 -21.37 16.01 2.16
N LEU A 583 -20.52 15.31 2.91
CA LEU A 583 -20.69 15.12 4.36
C LEU A 583 -20.75 16.49 5.07
N TRP A 584 -19.84 17.41 4.75
CA TRP A 584 -19.82 18.76 5.31
C TRP A 584 -21.14 19.51 5.12
N ASN A 585 -21.66 19.51 3.88
CA ASN A 585 -22.92 20.18 3.55
C ASN A 585 -24.14 19.53 4.22
N ALA A 586 -24.17 18.20 4.29
CA ALA A 586 -25.22 17.47 5.00
C ALA A 586 -25.18 17.76 6.50
N SER A 587 -23.99 17.73 7.11
CA SER A 587 -23.80 18.06 8.53
C SER A 587 -24.19 19.50 8.83
N ARG A 588 -23.81 20.44 7.96
CA ARG A 588 -24.21 21.83 8.07
C ARG A 588 -25.73 21.98 8.02
N PHE A 589 -26.43 21.27 7.10
CA PHE A 589 -27.88 21.24 7.06
C PHE A 589 -28.48 20.74 8.38
N VAL A 590 -27.95 19.66 8.94
CA VAL A 590 -28.43 19.12 10.22
C VAL A 590 -28.23 20.15 11.33
N ILE A 591 -27.02 20.70 11.50
CA ILE A 591 -26.68 21.66 12.55
C ILE A 591 -27.58 22.91 12.47
N MET A 592 -27.83 23.44 11.28
CA MET A 592 -28.75 24.58 11.09
C MET A 592 -30.18 24.28 11.53
N ASN A 593 -30.66 23.04 11.41
CA ASN A 593 -31.97 22.64 11.89
C ASN A 593 -32.01 22.33 13.40
N LEU A 594 -30.88 22.08 14.00
CA LEU A 594 -30.72 21.85 15.45
C LEU A 594 -30.67 23.14 16.26
N GLN A 595 -30.31 24.26 15.66
CA GLN A 595 -30.08 25.52 16.34
C GLN A 595 -31.22 26.51 16.04
N ASP A 596 -31.52 27.40 16.99
CA ASP A 596 -32.35 28.57 16.83
C ASP A 596 -31.59 29.77 16.23
N GLU A 597 -32.21 30.93 16.11
CA GLU A 597 -31.56 32.14 15.60
C GLU A 597 -30.42 32.67 16.51
N GLU A 598 -30.45 32.30 17.78
CA GLU A 598 -29.45 32.68 18.76
C GLU A 598 -28.30 31.67 18.83
N GLY A 599 -28.43 30.53 18.11
CA GLY A 599 -27.46 29.41 18.01
C GLY A 599 -27.53 28.45 19.19
N GLU A 600 -28.62 28.48 19.98
CA GLU A 600 -28.87 27.51 21.04
C GLU A 600 -29.53 26.25 20.46
N PHE A 601 -29.23 25.08 21.05
CA PHE A 601 -29.82 23.85 20.57
C PHE A 601 -31.32 23.73 20.86
N LYS A 602 -32.10 23.53 19.81
CA LYS A 602 -33.51 23.23 19.93
C LYS A 602 -33.75 21.89 20.64
N PRO A 603 -34.87 21.73 21.35
CA PRO A 603 -35.16 20.49 22.06
C PRO A 603 -35.19 19.28 21.12
N LEU A 604 -34.64 18.17 21.61
CA LEU A 604 -34.70 16.84 21.01
C LEU A 604 -35.74 15.98 21.71
N ALA A 605 -36.22 14.92 21.04
CA ALA A 605 -37.06 13.92 21.70
C ALA A 605 -36.22 13.20 22.80
N LYS A 606 -36.85 12.91 23.94
CA LYS A 606 -36.21 12.21 25.05
C LYS A 606 -36.51 10.73 24.98
N CYS A 607 -35.48 9.89 25.12
CA CYS A 607 -35.62 8.44 25.14
C CYS A 607 -35.96 7.91 26.54
N CYS A 608 -35.64 8.63 27.63
CA CYS A 608 -36.02 8.35 29.02
C CYS A 608 -36.07 9.64 29.84
N ASP A 609 -36.63 9.57 31.04
CA ASP A 609 -36.83 10.75 31.91
C ASP A 609 -35.49 11.29 32.48
N ASP A 610 -34.46 10.44 32.57
CA ASP A 610 -33.12 10.79 33.06
C ASP A 610 -32.13 11.30 31.99
N CYS A 611 -32.56 11.38 30.74
CA CYS A 611 -31.70 11.89 29.66
C CYS A 611 -31.57 13.44 29.76
N CYS A 612 -30.43 13.89 30.25
CA CYS A 612 -30.05 15.30 30.31
C CYS A 612 -29.79 15.84 28.90
N GLY A 613 -30.79 16.29 28.17
CA GLY A 613 -30.70 17.19 27.00
C GLY A 613 -29.79 16.78 25.82
N GLY A 614 -29.02 15.71 25.94
CA GLY A 614 -28.11 15.17 24.93
C GLY A 614 -28.69 13.96 24.23
N ALA A 615 -28.40 13.80 22.98
CA ALA A 615 -28.73 12.59 22.23
C ALA A 615 -27.95 11.41 22.83
N CYS A 616 -28.65 10.54 23.57
CA CYS A 616 -28.06 9.30 24.09
C CYS A 616 -27.62 8.43 22.91
N ALA A 617 -26.36 8.51 22.52
CA ALA A 617 -25.81 7.74 21.41
C ALA A 617 -25.80 6.23 21.66
N ASN A 618 -25.97 5.81 22.93
CA ASN A 618 -25.90 4.41 23.37
C ASN A 618 -27.23 3.84 23.87
N THR A 619 -28.39 4.54 23.67
CA THR A 619 -29.69 4.01 24.16
C THR A 619 -30.16 2.88 23.27
N THR A 620 -30.36 1.71 23.88
CA THR A 620 -30.90 0.50 23.26
C THR A 620 -32.45 0.48 23.26
N ASN A 621 -33.13 1.53 23.78
CA ASN A 621 -34.59 1.51 23.95
C ASN A 621 -35.24 2.85 23.54
N PHE A 622 -35.80 2.91 22.32
CA PHE A 622 -36.65 4.01 21.86
C PHE A 622 -38.13 3.80 22.16
N VAL A 623 -38.50 3.10 23.24
CA VAL A 623 -39.85 2.67 23.54
C VAL A 623 -40.85 3.84 23.61
N ASN A 624 -40.34 5.03 23.97
CA ASN A 624 -41.20 6.23 24.15
C ASN A 624 -41.10 7.26 22.99
N ILE A 625 -40.30 6.97 21.94
CA ILE A 625 -40.17 7.88 20.80
C ILE A 625 -41.10 7.41 19.66
N PRO A 626 -42.02 8.27 19.17
CA PRO A 626 -42.94 7.86 18.10
C PRO A 626 -42.29 7.89 16.73
N LEU A 627 -41.38 6.93 16.49
CA LEU A 627 -40.63 6.79 15.24
C LEU A 627 -41.55 6.46 14.06
N LYS A 628 -41.39 7.15 12.93
CA LYS A 628 -42.04 6.79 11.66
C LYS A 628 -41.18 5.78 10.88
N ASP A 629 -41.69 5.29 9.75
CA ASP A 629 -41.02 4.21 9.02
C ASP A 629 -39.66 4.61 8.47
N GLU A 630 -39.47 5.84 7.99
CA GLU A 630 -38.19 6.39 7.55
C GLU A 630 -37.15 6.47 8.69
N ASP A 631 -37.60 6.81 9.90
CA ASP A 631 -36.73 6.87 11.09
C ASP A 631 -36.22 5.46 11.45
N LYS A 632 -37.17 4.50 11.51
CA LYS A 632 -36.88 3.09 11.79
C LYS A 632 -35.96 2.46 10.74
N TRP A 633 -36.17 2.79 9.47
CA TRP A 633 -35.34 2.39 8.34
C TRP A 633 -33.91 2.89 8.51
N MET A 634 -33.73 4.17 8.78
CA MET A 634 -32.38 4.75 8.90
C MET A 634 -31.63 4.21 10.12
N ILE A 635 -32.32 4.06 11.27
CA ILE A 635 -31.74 3.44 12.49
C ILE A 635 -31.27 2.01 12.19
N LYS A 636 -32.09 1.22 11.48
CA LYS A 636 -31.70 -0.13 11.06
C LYS A 636 -30.49 -0.11 10.13
N LYS A 637 -30.44 0.78 9.13
CA LYS A 637 -29.29 0.90 8.21
C LYS A 637 -27.99 1.23 8.94
N VAL A 638 -28.04 2.10 9.94
CA VAL A 638 -26.89 2.39 10.81
C VAL A 638 -26.49 1.13 11.60
N ASN A 639 -27.44 0.43 12.19
CA ASN A 639 -27.20 -0.79 12.98
C ASN A 639 -26.54 -1.89 12.11
N ASP A 640 -27.10 -2.15 10.93
CA ASP A 640 -26.56 -3.13 9.98
C ASP A 640 -25.15 -2.73 9.48
N ALA A 641 -24.91 -1.43 9.33
CA ALA A 641 -23.58 -0.94 8.92
C ALA A 641 -22.54 -1.13 10.02
N ILE A 642 -22.88 -0.93 11.29
CA ILE A 642 -21.98 -1.20 12.43
C ILE A 642 -21.53 -2.66 12.40
N GLU A 643 -22.47 -3.60 12.30
CA GLU A 643 -22.18 -5.04 12.25
C GLU A 643 -21.30 -5.41 11.05
N TYR A 644 -21.62 -4.88 9.88
CA TYR A 644 -20.85 -5.14 8.66
C TYR A 644 -19.41 -4.61 8.77
N ILE A 645 -19.26 -3.38 9.26
CA ILE A 645 -17.96 -2.71 9.39
C ILE A 645 -17.10 -3.45 10.42
N ASP A 646 -17.65 -3.81 11.58
CA ASP A 646 -16.92 -4.58 12.60
C ASP A 646 -16.40 -5.90 12.03
N ASN A 647 -17.25 -6.65 11.33
CA ASN A 647 -16.86 -7.90 10.69
C ASN A 647 -15.81 -7.72 9.58
N ALA A 648 -15.85 -6.62 8.85
CA ALA A 648 -14.85 -6.30 7.83
C ALA A 648 -13.50 -5.90 8.47
N MET A 649 -13.53 -5.05 9.50
CA MET A 649 -12.34 -4.61 10.24
C MET A 649 -11.62 -5.79 10.91
N GLU A 650 -12.36 -6.71 11.55
CA GLU A 650 -11.76 -7.91 12.17
C GLU A 650 -11.09 -8.86 11.15
N ARG A 651 -11.48 -8.78 9.89
CA ARG A 651 -10.83 -9.53 8.78
C ARG A 651 -9.78 -8.72 8.03
N TYR A 652 -9.49 -7.50 8.47
CA TYR A 652 -8.62 -6.55 7.78
C TYR A 652 -9.11 -6.14 6.37
N ASP A 653 -10.41 -6.26 6.08
CA ASP A 653 -11.03 -5.80 4.84
C ASP A 653 -11.37 -4.30 4.90
N LEU A 654 -10.35 -3.45 5.15
CA LEU A 654 -10.53 -2.01 5.39
C LEU A 654 -11.23 -1.30 4.24
N ALA A 655 -10.98 -1.71 3.00
CA ALA A 655 -11.65 -1.14 1.83
C ALA A 655 -13.15 -1.39 1.83
N LEU A 656 -13.59 -2.59 2.23
CA LEU A 656 -15.02 -2.92 2.35
C LEU A 656 -15.67 -2.15 3.50
N ALA A 657 -14.97 -2.02 4.62
CA ALA A 657 -15.43 -1.21 5.75
C ALA A 657 -15.62 0.26 5.34
N GLY A 658 -14.61 0.88 4.71
CA GLY A 658 -14.68 2.26 4.23
C GLY A 658 -15.76 2.47 3.16
N GLN A 659 -15.94 1.52 2.22
CA GLN A 659 -17.01 1.58 1.22
C GLN A 659 -18.40 1.52 1.87
N ARG A 660 -18.61 0.67 2.88
CA ARG A 660 -19.88 0.58 3.60
C ARG A 660 -20.22 1.88 4.35
N VAL A 661 -19.20 2.51 4.96
CA VAL A 661 -19.37 3.84 5.57
C VAL A 661 -19.75 4.90 4.52
N TYR A 662 -19.09 4.88 3.37
CA TYR A 662 -19.42 5.77 2.25
C TYR A 662 -20.86 5.60 1.81
N ASP A 663 -21.31 4.37 1.57
CA ASP A 663 -22.67 4.07 1.10
C ASP A 663 -23.74 4.51 2.13
N LEU A 664 -23.48 4.24 3.42
CA LEU A 664 -24.35 4.68 4.52
C LEU A 664 -24.53 6.20 4.52
N ILE A 665 -23.43 6.95 4.42
CA ILE A 665 -23.44 8.43 4.47
C ILE A 665 -23.99 9.01 3.18
N TRP A 666 -23.44 8.62 2.03
CA TRP A 666 -23.80 9.24 0.76
C TRP A 666 -25.16 8.81 0.27
N ASN A 667 -25.35 7.49 0.11
CA ASN A 667 -26.51 6.93 -0.56
C ASN A 667 -27.73 6.83 0.37
N GLU A 668 -27.53 6.46 1.66
CA GLU A 668 -28.67 6.21 2.55
C GLU A 668 -29.04 7.47 3.33
N TYR A 669 -28.09 8.13 4.01
CA TYR A 669 -28.38 9.29 4.85
C TYR A 669 -28.59 10.57 4.02
N CYS A 670 -27.62 10.96 3.17
CA CYS A 670 -27.68 12.23 2.45
C CYS A 670 -28.72 12.22 1.33
N ASP A 671 -28.75 11.18 0.49
CA ASP A 671 -29.60 11.17 -0.71
C ASP A 671 -31.06 10.79 -0.38
N TRP A 672 -31.25 10.04 0.72
CA TRP A 672 -32.61 9.59 1.05
C TRP A 672 -33.09 10.07 2.39
N TYR A 673 -32.47 9.75 3.52
CA TYR A 673 -33.05 10.04 4.82
C TYR A 673 -33.30 11.54 5.03
N ILE A 674 -32.33 12.38 4.75
CA ILE A 674 -32.48 13.85 4.85
C ILE A 674 -33.65 14.32 3.98
N GLU A 675 -33.80 13.83 2.75
CA GLU A 675 -34.87 14.24 1.85
C GLU A 675 -36.26 13.74 2.31
N LEU A 676 -36.31 12.52 2.84
CA LEU A 676 -37.55 11.94 3.39
C LEU A 676 -38.09 12.75 4.59
N VAL A 677 -37.21 13.27 5.45
CA VAL A 677 -37.61 14.00 6.67
C VAL A 677 -37.79 15.51 6.50
N LYS A 678 -37.33 16.10 5.39
CA LYS A 678 -37.52 17.55 5.14
C LYS A 678 -38.95 18.04 5.31
N PRO A 679 -40.02 17.37 4.80
CA PRO A 679 -41.40 17.81 5.00
C PRO A 679 -41.82 17.87 6.47
N ARG A 680 -41.23 16.99 7.29
CA ARG A 680 -41.51 16.94 8.75
C ARG A 680 -40.80 18.07 9.48
N LEU A 681 -39.54 18.37 9.09
CA LEU A 681 -38.77 19.48 9.65
C LEU A 681 -39.40 20.87 9.37
N TRP A 682 -40.09 21.02 8.23
CA TRP A 682 -40.72 22.26 7.81
C TRP A 682 -42.23 22.30 8.05
N GLY A 683 -42.83 21.21 8.60
CA GLY A 683 -44.23 21.14 9.02
C GLY A 683 -44.51 21.97 10.27
N ASP A 684 -45.73 21.86 10.81
CA ASP A 684 -46.17 22.64 11.97
C ASP A 684 -46.12 21.83 13.30
N ASP A 685 -45.86 20.51 13.22
CA ASP A 685 -45.85 19.62 14.39
C ASP A 685 -44.47 19.66 15.08
N GLU A 686 -44.39 20.41 16.19
CA GLU A 686 -43.13 20.56 16.96
C GLU A 686 -42.70 19.27 17.66
N GLU A 687 -43.61 18.38 18.03
CA GLU A 687 -43.24 17.09 18.64
C GLU A 687 -42.60 16.16 17.59
N ASP A 688 -43.17 16.11 16.38
CA ASP A 688 -42.57 15.37 15.27
C ASP A 688 -41.20 15.94 14.87
N LYS A 689 -41.03 17.26 14.88
CA LYS A 689 -39.70 17.87 14.65
C LYS A 689 -38.64 17.46 15.67
N LYS A 690 -39.00 17.32 16.97
CA LYS A 690 -38.09 16.84 18.01
C LYS A 690 -37.62 15.43 17.71
N VAL A 691 -38.49 14.56 17.23
CA VAL A 691 -38.18 13.18 16.82
C VAL A 691 -37.21 13.19 15.64
N VAL A 692 -37.48 13.95 14.61
CA VAL A 692 -36.61 14.05 13.41
C VAL A 692 -35.23 14.57 13.78
N ARG A 693 -35.15 15.66 14.57
CA ARG A 693 -33.85 16.22 15.02
C ARG A 693 -33.06 15.18 15.82
N PHE A 694 -33.74 14.43 16.72
CA PHE A 694 -33.10 13.38 17.50
C PHE A 694 -32.49 12.30 16.59
N VAL A 695 -33.26 11.76 15.63
CA VAL A 695 -32.76 10.68 14.74
C VAL A 695 -31.68 11.19 13.81
N LEU A 696 -31.77 12.41 13.28
CA LEU A 696 -30.71 13.02 12.47
C LEU A 696 -29.39 13.11 13.23
N VAL A 697 -29.41 13.59 14.47
CA VAL A 697 -28.20 13.72 15.30
C VAL A 697 -27.63 12.35 15.65
N MET A 698 -28.48 11.44 16.13
CA MET A 698 -28.06 10.10 16.55
C MET A 698 -27.40 9.33 15.40
N CYS A 699 -28.02 9.34 14.22
CA CYS A 699 -27.46 8.70 13.04
C CYS A 699 -26.15 9.37 12.60
N LEU A 700 -26.11 10.71 12.56
CA LEU A 700 -24.88 11.44 12.20
C LEU A 700 -23.73 11.14 13.15
N LYS A 701 -23.96 11.16 14.47
CA LYS A 701 -22.92 10.81 15.47
C LYS A 701 -22.36 9.41 15.26
N ASN A 702 -23.21 8.40 15.03
CA ASN A 702 -22.74 7.04 14.76
C ASN A 702 -21.96 6.98 13.44
N MET A 703 -22.42 7.66 12.39
CA MET A 703 -21.69 7.71 11.11
C MET A 703 -20.33 8.41 11.25
N LEU A 704 -20.24 9.48 12.04
CA LEU A 704 -18.96 10.15 12.32
C LEU A 704 -18.00 9.22 13.07
N LYS A 705 -18.48 8.45 14.05
CA LYS A 705 -17.68 7.44 14.76
C LYS A 705 -17.15 6.37 13.80
N LEU A 706 -17.99 5.84 12.91
CA LEU A 706 -17.61 4.83 11.92
C LEU A 706 -16.63 5.36 10.88
N LEU A 707 -16.73 6.63 10.51
CA LEU A 707 -15.85 7.27 9.52
C LEU A 707 -14.53 7.77 10.13
N HIS A 708 -14.50 8.06 11.43
CA HIS A 708 -13.35 8.69 12.10
C HIS A 708 -12.01 7.97 11.86
N PRO A 709 -11.89 6.64 11.87
CA PRO A 709 -10.64 5.97 11.54
C PRO A 709 -10.09 6.32 10.14
N PHE A 710 -10.97 6.55 9.19
CA PHE A 710 -10.64 6.83 7.78
C PHE A 710 -10.41 8.31 7.50
N MET A 711 -11.28 9.18 8.04
CA MET A 711 -11.30 10.62 7.82
C MET A 711 -11.38 11.37 9.16
N PRO A 712 -10.28 11.36 9.93
CA PRO A 712 -10.32 11.81 11.32
C PRO A 712 -10.56 13.30 11.50
N PHE A 713 -10.08 14.16 10.59
CA PHE A 713 -10.13 15.59 10.78
C PHE A 713 -11.53 16.17 10.58
N ILE A 714 -12.17 15.88 9.44
CA ILE A 714 -13.52 16.37 9.14
C ILE A 714 -14.53 15.84 10.16
N THR A 715 -14.38 14.59 10.59
CA THR A 715 -15.29 13.97 11.56
C THR A 715 -15.15 14.61 12.93
N GLU A 716 -13.92 14.90 13.38
CA GLU A 716 -13.65 15.62 14.63
C GLU A 716 -14.22 17.05 14.58
N GLU A 717 -14.01 17.77 13.46
CA GLU A 717 -14.52 19.12 13.29
C GLU A 717 -16.04 19.15 13.39
N ILE A 718 -16.75 18.29 12.64
CA ILE A 718 -18.21 18.21 12.67
C ILE A 718 -18.70 17.83 14.06
N TRP A 719 -18.03 16.89 14.74
CA TRP A 719 -18.37 16.44 16.09
C TRP A 719 -18.47 17.59 17.07
N GLY A 720 -17.52 18.53 17.03
CA GLY A 720 -17.49 19.70 17.91
C GLY A 720 -18.68 20.65 17.79
N PHE A 721 -19.50 20.54 16.71
CA PHE A 721 -20.70 21.36 16.50
C PHE A 721 -22.01 20.62 16.85
N LEU A 722 -21.94 19.36 17.29
CA LEU A 722 -23.14 18.58 17.67
C LEU A 722 -23.42 18.69 19.17
N PRO A 723 -24.67 18.51 19.60
CA PRO A 723 -25.01 18.46 21.03
C PRO A 723 -24.43 17.19 21.68
N HIS A 724 -23.79 17.33 22.85
CA HIS A 724 -23.20 16.23 23.63
C HIS A 724 -23.96 16.01 24.93
N GLY A 725 -24.04 14.76 25.39
CA GLY A 725 -24.48 14.39 26.74
C GLY A 725 -23.36 14.54 27.77
N ASP A 726 -23.72 14.53 29.07
CA ASP A 726 -22.75 14.68 30.18
C ASP A 726 -21.70 13.56 30.21
N ASP A 727 -21.99 12.42 29.63
CA ASP A 727 -21.18 11.19 29.51
C ASP A 727 -20.37 11.13 28.21
N GLU A 728 -20.58 12.04 27.26
CA GLU A 728 -19.80 12.07 26.03
C GLU A 728 -18.56 12.97 26.18
N GLN A 729 -17.40 12.38 25.97
CA GLN A 729 -16.15 13.12 25.90
C GLN A 729 -16.22 14.17 24.77
N GLY A 730 -15.62 15.34 25.02
CA GLY A 730 -15.62 16.48 24.08
C GLY A 730 -14.94 16.21 22.73
N TYR A 731 -14.19 15.11 22.59
CA TYR A 731 -13.43 14.76 21.39
C TYR A 731 -13.88 13.41 20.82
N LEU A 732 -14.05 13.35 19.51
CA LEU A 732 -14.48 12.13 18.81
C LEU A 732 -13.45 11.01 18.91
N ILE A 733 -12.18 11.32 18.86
CA ILE A 733 -11.10 10.33 18.99
C ILE A 733 -11.17 9.52 20.31
N ALA A 734 -11.75 10.11 21.35
CA ALA A 734 -11.94 9.46 22.66
C ALA A 734 -13.35 8.88 22.86
N ALA A 735 -14.24 9.03 21.89
CA ALA A 735 -15.60 8.52 21.98
C ALA A 735 -15.64 6.99 21.80
N GLU A 736 -16.60 6.36 22.48
CA GLU A 736 -16.80 4.91 22.31
C GLU A 736 -17.27 4.54 20.91
N TRP A 737 -16.72 3.45 20.39
CA TRP A 737 -17.18 2.83 19.15
C TRP A 737 -18.64 2.42 19.26
N PRO A 738 -19.46 2.64 18.21
CA PRO A 738 -20.88 2.34 18.26
C PRO A 738 -21.12 0.81 18.37
N LYS A 739 -22.16 0.43 19.09
CA LYS A 739 -22.53 -0.97 19.32
C LYS A 739 -23.86 -1.28 18.63
N THR A 740 -23.98 -2.50 18.13
CA THR A 740 -25.24 -3.01 17.56
C THR A 740 -26.27 -3.27 18.63
N SER A 741 -27.56 -3.16 18.26
CA SER A 741 -28.66 -3.52 19.13
C SER A 741 -29.64 -4.48 18.44
N ALA A 742 -29.95 -5.61 19.08
CA ALA A 742 -30.94 -6.57 18.60
C ALA A 742 -32.36 -6.00 18.55
N SER A 743 -32.62 -4.85 19.19
CA SER A 743 -33.95 -4.20 19.19
C SER A 743 -34.22 -3.36 17.93
N TYR A 744 -33.21 -3.10 17.10
CA TYR A 744 -33.33 -2.27 15.88
C TYR A 744 -33.70 -3.10 14.64
N ILE A 745 -34.71 -3.96 14.77
CA ILE A 745 -35.22 -4.82 13.70
C ILE A 745 -36.59 -4.32 13.27
N TYR A 746 -36.66 -3.66 12.10
CA TYR A 746 -37.88 -3.04 11.59
C TYR A 746 -38.24 -3.52 10.17
N PRO A 747 -38.54 -4.82 9.94
CA PRO A 747 -38.67 -5.37 8.58
C PRO A 747 -39.84 -4.77 7.78
N LYS A 748 -40.93 -4.34 8.44
CA LYS A 748 -42.05 -3.68 7.77
C LYS A 748 -41.65 -2.28 7.28
N ALA A 749 -41.01 -1.49 8.13
CA ALA A 749 -40.58 -0.13 7.79
C ALA A 749 -39.54 -0.17 6.67
N GLU A 750 -38.61 -1.12 6.72
CA GLU A 750 -37.60 -1.34 5.67
C GLU A 750 -38.25 -1.61 4.31
N LYS A 751 -39.17 -2.59 4.23
CA LYS A 751 -39.93 -2.90 3.01
C LYS A 751 -40.67 -1.68 2.46
N THR A 752 -41.31 -0.91 3.33
CA THR A 752 -42.12 0.28 2.93
C THR A 752 -41.21 1.35 2.32
N VAL A 753 -40.12 1.71 2.99
CA VAL A 753 -39.22 2.78 2.53
C VAL A 753 -38.47 2.35 1.28
N GLU A 754 -37.93 1.13 1.23
CA GLU A 754 -37.18 0.64 0.07
C GLU A 754 -38.05 0.50 -1.18
N MET A 755 -39.30 0.00 -1.05
CA MET A 755 -40.24 -0.06 -2.16
C MET A 755 -40.59 1.36 -2.67
N ALA A 756 -40.77 2.31 -1.77
CA ALA A 756 -41.02 3.71 -2.16
C ALA A 756 -39.78 4.33 -2.86
N MET A 757 -38.57 4.07 -2.36
CA MET A 757 -37.30 4.51 -2.96
C MET A 757 -37.13 3.97 -4.38
N GLU A 758 -37.41 2.68 -4.58
CA GLU A 758 -37.34 2.05 -5.90
C GLU A 758 -38.35 2.68 -6.86
N ALA A 759 -39.59 2.84 -6.43
CA ALA A 759 -40.63 3.50 -7.20
C ALA A 759 -40.25 4.93 -7.60
N ILE A 760 -39.73 5.74 -6.66
CA ILE A 760 -39.26 7.09 -6.93
C ILE A 760 -38.13 7.11 -7.96
N LYS A 761 -37.14 6.18 -7.84
CA LYS A 761 -36.05 6.06 -8.82
C LYS A 761 -36.59 5.80 -10.22
N VAL A 762 -37.46 4.83 -10.34
CA VAL A 762 -38.06 4.42 -11.62
C VAL A 762 -38.87 5.57 -12.23
N ILE A 763 -39.69 6.27 -11.45
CA ILE A 763 -40.47 7.42 -11.93
C ILE A 763 -39.54 8.55 -12.39
N ARG A 764 -38.49 8.86 -11.65
CA ARG A 764 -37.49 9.87 -12.07
C ARG A 764 -36.78 9.48 -13.37
N ASN A 765 -36.45 8.18 -13.57
CA ASN A 765 -35.89 7.68 -14.80
C ASN A 765 -36.86 7.84 -15.99
N ILE A 766 -38.12 7.47 -15.81
CA ILE A 766 -39.15 7.68 -16.85
C ILE A 766 -39.24 9.17 -17.21
N LYS A 767 -39.28 10.07 -16.23
CA LYS A 767 -39.29 11.54 -16.50
C LYS A 767 -38.05 11.95 -17.30
N ALA A 768 -36.86 11.49 -16.93
CA ALA A 768 -35.60 11.79 -17.62
C ALA A 768 -35.57 11.26 -19.05
N GLU A 769 -35.98 10.00 -19.28
CA GLU A 769 -36.06 9.39 -20.62
C GLU A 769 -37.06 10.13 -21.55
N LYS A 770 -38.12 10.67 -20.98
CA LYS A 770 -39.13 11.45 -21.70
C LYS A 770 -38.82 12.95 -21.75
N ASN A 771 -37.64 13.39 -21.27
CA ASN A 771 -37.21 14.78 -21.17
C ASN A 771 -38.21 15.67 -20.37
N VAL A 772 -38.87 15.10 -19.36
CA VAL A 772 -39.81 15.79 -18.48
C VAL A 772 -39.05 16.42 -17.32
N ALA A 773 -39.30 17.72 -17.04
CA ALA A 773 -38.66 18.38 -15.91
C ALA A 773 -38.94 17.63 -14.59
N PRO A 774 -37.90 17.41 -13.73
CA PRO A 774 -38.09 16.70 -12.45
C PRO A 774 -39.21 17.31 -11.57
N SER A 775 -39.41 18.62 -11.63
CA SER A 775 -40.44 19.35 -10.88
C SER A 775 -41.85 19.22 -11.45
N LYS A 776 -42.03 18.72 -12.68
CA LYS A 776 -43.35 18.54 -13.27
C LYS A 776 -44.18 17.57 -12.43
N LYS A 777 -45.37 18.01 -12.05
CA LYS A 777 -46.33 17.18 -11.32
C LYS A 777 -47.02 16.21 -12.29
N ILE A 778 -47.15 14.95 -11.88
CA ILE A 778 -47.71 13.85 -12.67
C ILE A 778 -48.71 13.05 -11.83
N LYS A 779 -49.49 12.21 -12.48
CA LYS A 779 -50.29 11.15 -11.86
C LYS A 779 -49.60 9.82 -11.99
N ALA A 780 -49.83 8.89 -11.09
CA ALA A 780 -49.30 7.53 -11.15
C ALA A 780 -50.36 6.49 -10.80
N ILE A 781 -50.27 5.34 -11.41
CA ILE A 781 -51.11 4.17 -11.09
C ILE A 781 -50.17 3.09 -10.63
N ILE A 782 -50.41 2.52 -9.45
CA ILE A 782 -49.58 1.46 -8.85
C ILE A 782 -50.44 0.22 -8.77
N LEU A 783 -50.07 -0.77 -9.59
CA LEU A 783 -50.67 -2.10 -9.61
C LEU A 783 -49.91 -3.02 -8.70
N ALA A 784 -50.53 -3.45 -7.61
CA ALA A 784 -49.97 -4.36 -6.63
C ALA A 784 -51.06 -5.16 -5.93
N GLU A 785 -50.74 -6.37 -5.43
CA GLU A 785 -51.68 -7.25 -4.76
C GLU A 785 -51.27 -7.59 -3.33
N GLY A 786 -52.23 -7.89 -2.46
CA GLY A 786 -51.98 -8.40 -1.10
C GLY A 786 -51.12 -7.51 -0.22
N GLU A 787 -50.14 -8.10 0.49
CA GLU A 787 -49.22 -7.37 1.41
C GLU A 787 -48.39 -6.28 0.66
N LYS A 788 -48.10 -6.50 -0.59
CA LYS A 788 -47.37 -5.52 -1.42
C LYS A 788 -48.18 -4.27 -1.72
N ALA A 789 -49.51 -4.40 -1.92
CA ALA A 789 -50.39 -3.26 -2.08
C ALA A 789 -50.48 -2.41 -0.79
N GLU A 790 -50.51 -3.06 0.37
CA GLU A 790 -50.47 -2.36 1.67
C GLU A 790 -49.13 -1.62 1.86
N THR A 791 -48.02 -2.26 1.51
CA THR A 791 -46.68 -1.68 1.57
C THR A 791 -46.57 -0.45 0.66
N ALA A 792 -47.06 -0.55 -0.58
CA ALA A 792 -47.07 0.57 -1.52
C ALA A 792 -47.92 1.74 -1.04
N LYS A 793 -49.09 1.47 -0.46
CA LYS A 793 -49.97 2.49 0.14
C LYS A 793 -49.32 3.17 1.35
N ALA A 794 -48.59 2.43 2.19
CA ALA A 794 -47.87 3.02 3.31
C ALA A 794 -46.77 4.00 2.86
N GLY A 795 -46.18 3.78 1.67
CA GLY A 795 -45.20 4.67 1.03
C GLY A 795 -45.78 5.88 0.27
N GLU A 796 -47.11 6.07 0.22
CA GLU A 796 -47.75 7.12 -0.60
C GLU A 796 -47.20 8.52 -0.35
N ALA A 797 -46.97 8.89 0.90
CA ALA A 797 -46.46 10.22 1.26
C ALA A 797 -45.07 10.50 0.66
N TYR A 798 -44.19 9.50 0.62
CA TYR A 798 -42.86 9.61 0.03
C TYR A 798 -42.92 9.80 -1.49
N LEU A 799 -43.80 9.03 -2.14
CA LEU A 799 -44.03 9.12 -3.59
C LEU A 799 -44.58 10.52 -3.99
N ARG A 800 -45.54 11.02 -3.27
CA ARG A 800 -46.11 12.38 -3.51
C ARG A 800 -45.05 13.45 -3.39
N ASN A 801 -44.23 13.40 -2.36
CA ASN A 801 -43.26 14.43 -2.06
C ASN A 801 -42.05 14.35 -2.98
N LEU A 802 -41.42 13.16 -3.15
CA LEU A 802 -40.11 13.02 -3.80
C LEU A 802 -40.20 12.71 -5.30
N ALA A 803 -41.35 12.20 -5.80
CA ALA A 803 -41.60 12.01 -7.23
C ALA A 803 -42.49 13.06 -7.85
N ASN A 804 -42.98 14.04 -7.05
CA ASN A 804 -43.90 15.08 -7.48
C ASN A 804 -45.22 14.52 -8.09
N ILE A 805 -45.87 13.60 -7.34
CA ILE A 805 -47.12 12.98 -7.78
C ILE A 805 -48.31 13.66 -7.11
N THR A 806 -49.28 14.11 -7.92
CA THR A 806 -50.50 14.76 -7.42
C THR A 806 -51.59 13.78 -7.04
N GLU A 807 -51.69 12.69 -7.81
CA GLU A 807 -52.71 11.67 -7.63
C GLU A 807 -52.13 10.30 -7.83
N ILE A 808 -52.37 9.38 -6.89
CA ILE A 808 -51.94 7.99 -6.96
C ILE A 808 -53.17 7.08 -6.91
N LEU A 809 -53.37 6.29 -7.94
CA LEU A 809 -54.35 5.24 -7.95
C LEU A 809 -53.68 3.88 -7.60
N PHE A 810 -54.06 3.30 -6.46
CA PHE A 810 -53.65 1.93 -6.12
C PHE A 810 -54.73 0.96 -6.63
N THR A 811 -54.36 -0.02 -7.44
CA THR A 811 -55.29 -1.00 -8.02
C THR A 811 -54.65 -2.40 -8.03
N ASP A 812 -55.48 -3.42 -8.06
CA ASP A 812 -55.14 -4.82 -8.31
C ASP A 812 -55.54 -5.28 -9.72
N SER A 813 -56.13 -4.35 -10.54
CA SER A 813 -56.67 -4.65 -11.86
C SER A 813 -55.99 -3.88 -12.98
N LYS A 814 -55.47 -4.57 -14.00
CA LYS A 814 -54.98 -3.94 -15.23
C LYS A 814 -56.07 -3.17 -16.02
N LYS A 815 -57.35 -3.34 -15.70
CA LYS A 815 -58.42 -2.60 -16.35
C LYS A 815 -58.43 -1.11 -16.03
N ASP A 816 -57.84 -0.74 -14.92
CA ASP A 816 -57.77 0.66 -14.46
C ASP A 816 -56.54 1.40 -15.05
N VAL A 817 -55.75 0.71 -15.87
CA VAL A 817 -54.53 1.25 -16.49
C VAL A 817 -54.84 1.72 -17.94
N PRO A 818 -54.57 2.95 -18.32
CA PRO A 818 -54.69 3.44 -19.70
C PRO A 818 -53.81 2.65 -20.65
N GLU A 819 -54.28 2.34 -21.86
CA GLU A 819 -53.53 1.55 -22.86
C GLU A 819 -52.22 2.20 -23.31
N ASP A 820 -52.09 3.52 -23.21
CA ASP A 820 -50.96 4.31 -23.62
C ASP A 820 -50.05 4.74 -22.44
N ALA A 821 -50.31 4.22 -21.25
CA ALA A 821 -49.46 4.53 -20.08
C ALA A 821 -48.06 3.94 -20.19
N VAL A 822 -47.06 4.74 -19.81
CA VAL A 822 -45.65 4.25 -19.69
C VAL A 822 -45.53 3.45 -18.41
N SER A 823 -45.04 2.20 -18.54
CA SER A 823 -44.93 1.28 -17.42
C SER A 823 -43.47 1.06 -17.01
N ALA A 824 -43.29 0.73 -15.72
CA ALA A 824 -42.09 0.14 -15.18
C ALA A 824 -42.43 -0.83 -14.07
N VAL A 825 -41.54 -1.84 -13.89
CA VAL A 825 -41.73 -2.91 -12.91
C VAL A 825 -40.73 -2.71 -11.79
N ILE A 826 -41.18 -2.83 -10.56
CA ILE A 826 -40.35 -2.90 -9.35
C ILE A 826 -40.64 -4.20 -8.60
N ASP A 827 -39.86 -4.52 -7.55
CA ASP A 827 -40.16 -5.70 -6.77
C ASP A 827 -41.56 -5.59 -6.11
N GLY A 828 -42.51 -6.33 -6.71
CA GLY A 828 -43.83 -6.49 -6.18
C GLY A 828 -44.87 -5.45 -6.58
N ALA A 829 -44.58 -4.57 -7.53
CA ALA A 829 -45.56 -3.67 -8.13
C ALA A 829 -45.21 -3.30 -9.58
N GLU A 830 -46.24 -2.95 -10.34
CA GLU A 830 -46.07 -2.31 -11.65
C GLU A 830 -46.51 -0.86 -11.52
N ILE A 831 -45.68 0.08 -12.01
CA ILE A 831 -45.96 1.51 -11.96
C ILE A 831 -46.30 1.97 -13.37
N TYR A 832 -47.39 2.70 -13.48
CA TYR A 832 -47.87 3.27 -14.73
C TYR A 832 -48.06 4.78 -14.62
N ILE A 833 -47.58 5.49 -15.61
CA ILE A 833 -47.68 6.94 -15.71
C ILE A 833 -48.45 7.25 -17.01
N PRO A 834 -49.62 7.95 -16.95
CA PRO A 834 -50.34 8.33 -18.13
C PRO A 834 -49.47 9.16 -19.10
N LEU A 835 -49.53 8.87 -20.38
CA LEU A 835 -48.69 9.53 -21.38
C LEU A 835 -48.93 11.04 -21.44
N ASP A 836 -50.17 11.46 -21.18
CA ASP A 836 -50.58 12.88 -21.17
C ASP A 836 -49.83 13.70 -20.09
N ASP A 837 -49.45 13.08 -19.00
CA ASP A 837 -48.67 13.71 -17.94
C ASP A 837 -47.16 13.80 -18.27
N LEU A 838 -46.70 12.94 -19.19
CA LEU A 838 -45.29 12.90 -19.59
C LEU A 838 -44.95 13.78 -20.79
N VAL A 839 -45.93 14.03 -21.67
CA VAL A 839 -45.72 14.78 -22.91
C VAL A 839 -46.59 16.07 -22.84
N ASP A 840 -45.99 17.21 -23.08
CA ASP A 840 -46.74 18.42 -23.47
C ASP A 840 -46.95 18.36 -24.99
N PHE A 841 -48.08 17.83 -25.39
CA PHE A 841 -48.39 17.65 -26.80
C PHE A 841 -48.35 18.95 -27.60
N ALA A 842 -48.61 20.09 -26.99
CA ALA A 842 -48.52 21.37 -27.66
C ALA A 842 -47.06 21.81 -27.89
N GLU A 843 -46.19 21.63 -26.88
CA GLU A 843 -44.77 21.92 -26.98
C GLU A 843 -44.05 20.95 -27.93
N GLU A 844 -44.40 19.66 -27.82
CA GLU A 844 -43.84 18.62 -28.68
C GLU A 844 -44.27 18.79 -30.14
N LEU A 845 -45.53 19.20 -30.36
CA LEU A 845 -46.02 19.55 -31.68
C LEU A 845 -45.21 20.71 -32.27
N ALA A 846 -45.03 21.78 -31.47
CA ALA A 846 -44.22 22.93 -31.92
C ALA A 846 -42.77 22.55 -32.24
N ARG A 847 -42.18 21.66 -31.45
CA ARG A 847 -40.81 21.12 -31.68
C ARG A 847 -40.77 20.32 -32.97
N LEU A 848 -41.70 19.40 -33.15
CA LEU A 848 -41.79 18.57 -34.34
C LEU A 848 -42.09 19.38 -35.62
N GLU A 849 -42.94 20.38 -35.55
CA GLU A 849 -43.19 21.29 -36.68
C GLU A 849 -41.97 22.12 -37.06
N LYS A 850 -41.17 22.52 -36.08
CA LYS A 850 -39.88 23.18 -36.34
C LYS A 850 -38.86 22.21 -37.00
N GLU A 851 -38.81 20.98 -36.53
CA GLU A 851 -37.95 19.92 -37.11
C GLU A 851 -38.42 19.54 -38.52
N GLN A 852 -39.75 19.46 -38.75
CA GLN A 852 -40.34 19.24 -40.07
C GLN A 852 -39.86 20.33 -41.06
N LYS A 853 -39.98 21.59 -40.66
CA LYS A 853 -39.51 22.71 -41.50
C LYS A 853 -38.02 22.64 -41.79
N ARG A 854 -37.21 22.23 -40.83
CA ARG A 854 -35.77 22.01 -41.02
C ARG A 854 -35.51 20.92 -42.05
N LEU A 855 -36.15 19.77 -41.88
CA LEU A 855 -36.01 18.61 -42.77
C LEU A 855 -36.52 18.91 -44.19
N GLU A 856 -37.66 19.63 -44.32
CA GLU A 856 -38.14 20.12 -45.60
C GLU A 856 -37.14 21.02 -46.29
N GLY A 857 -36.44 21.86 -45.52
CA GLY A 857 -35.34 22.70 -46.03
C GLY A 857 -34.18 21.88 -46.54
N GLU A 858 -33.75 20.83 -45.83
CA GLU A 858 -32.68 19.93 -46.24
C GLU A 858 -33.03 19.07 -47.45
N VAL A 859 -34.27 18.55 -47.52
CA VAL A 859 -34.79 17.83 -48.67
C VAL A 859 -34.79 18.75 -49.90
N LYS A 860 -35.30 19.97 -49.77
CA LYS A 860 -35.32 20.97 -50.85
C LYS A 860 -33.90 21.34 -51.30
N ARG A 861 -32.96 21.47 -50.40
CA ARG A 861 -31.58 21.76 -50.68
C ARG A 861 -30.91 20.60 -51.48
N SER A 862 -31.03 19.39 -50.98
CA SER A 862 -30.47 18.18 -51.61
C SER A 862 -31.09 17.91 -52.99
N ASN A 863 -32.40 18.07 -53.11
CA ASN A 863 -33.11 18.01 -54.40
C ASN A 863 -32.62 19.13 -55.37
N GLY A 864 -32.44 20.35 -54.89
CA GLY A 864 -31.90 21.44 -55.66
C GLY A 864 -30.48 21.20 -56.18
N MET A 865 -29.63 20.55 -55.34
CA MET A 865 -28.26 20.15 -55.74
C MET A 865 -28.29 19.01 -56.75
N LEU A 866 -29.12 18.01 -56.60
CA LEU A 866 -29.22 16.84 -57.48
C LEU A 866 -29.91 17.20 -58.83
N ASN A 867 -30.75 18.26 -58.88
CA ASN A 867 -31.38 18.77 -60.08
C ASN A 867 -30.53 19.89 -60.80
N ASN A 868 -29.41 20.30 -60.21
CA ASN A 868 -28.54 21.30 -60.83
C ASN A 868 -27.60 20.67 -61.83
N PRO A 869 -27.71 20.92 -63.13
CA PRO A 869 -26.83 20.36 -64.15
C PRO A 869 -25.35 20.71 -63.98
N GLY A 870 -25.08 21.85 -63.32
CA GLY A 870 -23.73 22.25 -62.98
C GLY A 870 -23.06 21.41 -61.87
N PHE A 871 -23.86 20.78 -60.98
CA PHE A 871 -23.40 19.88 -59.97
C PHE A 871 -23.30 18.45 -60.54
N VAL A 872 -24.38 17.93 -61.12
CA VAL A 872 -24.49 16.54 -61.59
C VAL A 872 -23.46 16.22 -62.69
N ASN A 873 -23.12 17.21 -63.56
CA ASN A 873 -22.16 16.96 -64.67
C ASN A 873 -20.70 17.20 -64.30
N LYS A 874 -20.42 17.81 -63.11
CA LYS A 874 -19.03 18.17 -62.71
C LYS A 874 -18.56 17.54 -61.39
N ALA A 875 -19.47 17.02 -60.57
CA ALA A 875 -19.10 16.41 -59.32
C ALA A 875 -18.69 14.94 -59.48
N PRO A 876 -17.74 14.42 -58.72
CA PRO A 876 -17.42 13.00 -58.69
C PRO A 876 -18.63 12.15 -58.35
N GLU A 877 -18.76 10.99 -59.01
CA GLU A 877 -19.92 10.08 -58.86
C GLU A 877 -20.19 9.71 -57.40
N ALA A 878 -19.12 9.49 -56.62
CA ALA A 878 -19.22 9.25 -55.17
C ALA A 878 -19.90 10.40 -54.38
N LYS A 879 -19.74 11.67 -54.79
CA LYS A 879 -20.41 12.81 -54.16
C LYS A 879 -21.88 12.92 -54.57
N ILE A 880 -22.20 12.55 -55.77
CA ILE A 880 -23.59 12.49 -56.22
C ILE A 880 -24.34 11.37 -55.52
N GLN A 881 -23.72 10.21 -55.34
CA GLN A 881 -24.27 9.07 -54.61
C GLN A 881 -24.46 9.40 -53.13
N ALA A 882 -23.48 10.01 -52.49
CA ALA A 882 -23.58 10.44 -51.09
C ALA A 882 -24.71 11.47 -50.89
N GLU A 883 -24.96 12.38 -51.85
CA GLU A 883 -26.04 13.34 -51.75
C GLU A 883 -27.45 12.68 -51.97
N LYS A 884 -27.52 11.65 -52.83
CA LYS A 884 -28.74 10.83 -52.98
C LYS A 884 -29.06 10.06 -51.68
N GLU A 885 -28.04 9.48 -51.03
CA GLU A 885 -28.22 8.78 -49.75
C GLU A 885 -28.68 9.71 -48.62
N LYS A 886 -28.14 10.93 -48.57
CA LYS A 886 -28.59 11.97 -47.65
C LYS A 886 -30.03 12.38 -47.91
N LEU A 887 -30.39 12.58 -49.19
CA LEU A 887 -31.76 12.90 -49.55
C LEU A 887 -32.72 11.79 -49.06
N ALA A 888 -32.44 10.53 -49.40
CA ALA A 888 -33.28 9.43 -48.93
C ALA A 888 -33.39 9.37 -47.42
N MET A 889 -32.30 9.63 -46.69
CA MET A 889 -32.30 9.71 -45.25
C MET A 889 -33.20 10.86 -44.72
N TYR A 890 -33.09 12.05 -45.30
CA TYR A 890 -33.91 13.20 -44.92
C TYR A 890 -35.41 12.99 -45.23
N GLU A 891 -35.72 12.34 -46.35
CA GLU A 891 -37.10 12.01 -46.74
C GLU A 891 -37.72 10.99 -45.78
N ASP A 892 -36.93 9.97 -45.37
CA ASP A 892 -37.40 8.98 -44.36
C ASP A 892 -37.58 9.67 -42.98
N MET A 893 -36.68 10.55 -42.57
CA MET A 893 -36.81 11.31 -41.34
C MET A 893 -38.05 12.25 -41.38
N LEU A 894 -38.26 12.92 -42.53
CA LEU A 894 -39.39 13.81 -42.73
C LEU A 894 -40.73 13.06 -42.67
N ALA A 895 -40.80 11.89 -43.29
CA ALA A 895 -41.97 11.03 -43.22
C ALA A 895 -42.30 10.59 -41.80
N LYS A 896 -41.29 10.21 -41.02
CA LYS A 896 -41.44 9.82 -39.61
C LYS A 896 -41.90 10.98 -38.75
N VAL A 897 -41.31 12.18 -38.90
CA VAL A 897 -41.71 13.37 -38.17
C VAL A 897 -43.12 13.79 -38.56
N SER A 898 -43.51 13.75 -39.81
CA SER A 898 -44.86 14.05 -40.27
C SER A 898 -45.90 13.12 -39.69
N ALA A 899 -45.61 11.81 -39.63
CA ALA A 899 -46.50 10.82 -39.01
C ALA A 899 -46.65 11.08 -37.50
N GLN A 900 -45.58 11.48 -36.80
CA GLN A 900 -45.66 11.88 -35.39
C GLN A 900 -46.54 13.14 -35.17
N ILE A 901 -46.40 14.15 -36.02
CA ILE A 901 -47.22 15.37 -35.98
C ILE A 901 -48.71 15.02 -36.12
N GLU A 902 -49.08 14.18 -37.09
CA GLU A 902 -50.46 13.74 -37.31
C GLU A 902 -51.04 12.96 -36.09
N ALA A 903 -50.22 12.06 -35.53
CA ALA A 903 -50.58 11.33 -34.32
C ALA A 903 -50.82 12.25 -33.12
N ILE A 904 -49.96 13.28 -32.94
CA ILE A 904 -50.14 14.24 -31.85
C ILE A 904 -51.36 15.17 -32.11
N LYS A 905 -51.58 15.63 -33.33
CA LYS A 905 -52.76 16.41 -33.67
C LYS A 905 -54.08 15.66 -33.43
N THR A 906 -54.08 14.35 -33.64
CA THR A 906 -55.27 13.51 -33.35
C THR A 906 -55.49 13.40 -31.82
N LYS A 907 -54.45 13.44 -31.00
CA LYS A 907 -54.54 13.42 -29.53
C LYS A 907 -54.93 14.79 -28.93
N LEU A 908 -54.71 15.89 -29.65
CA LEU A 908 -55.06 17.23 -29.24
C LEU A 908 -56.49 17.64 -29.65
N GLN A 909 -57.14 16.87 -30.56
CA GLN A 909 -58.56 16.99 -30.92
C GLN A 909 -59.43 16.16 -29.95
#